data_21bbbc1f7d0403748a1f35b3117de8c8
#
_entry.id   21bbbc1f7d0403748a1f35b3117de8c8
#
_cell.length_a   1.000
_cell.length_b   1.000
_cell.length_c   1.000
_cell.angle_alpha   90.00
_cell.angle_beta   90.00
_cell.angle_gamma   90.00
#
_symmetry.space_group_name_H-M   'P 1'
#
loop_
_entity.id
_entity.type
_entity.pdbx_description
1 polymer ?
#
loop_
_entity_poly.entity_id
_entity_poly.type
_entity_poly.pdbx_seq_one_letter_code
_entity_poly.pdbx_strand_id
1 'polypeptide(L)'
;MKKRSLSNRVLISAILCMLISVLSYGLWAQENLQPNYRKAAWGGESLTLENETIKLNLFKRVDGWGWGELHTTEGKYLGIMEHLGEIMLRDQDIPVRCVAEEFRKVEHERGESVVFQVKSVVARDVLKNTSFDNWMRYPFTEPPLIGEVTITLDKDRPVIYLNFQLKATGNYYARYIRGPWLKLGEGSFGIAKEDAILPGVEWAIEDEWTSGTDWFKDPWAMKFVPHPYKVTMPLMAISHEGTSVSLSWEPNQVSTRWFNYRTHIPQPVFASPNFIDRMNNQLMGLMIPDATIEGHENEVYAEIPLELKIDQVIQFEAEITITKGSGVDAMIAWIEKDGFPDPGEPRWPLEETLDRIANAYNTNLWHEGEGFGYYQQNTRVSPNVPEFMDRYIEENKKTDLGKSLKKKLDWSKDQMESGDSESDDKELLLKHGDEILKLQRADGSFIFDPEGRHYKKDDFMVATSFIESMGIAGDTALEIIMLPTLELLDIGQKTGESRFTEAAKKALDYSLYMTRPEAGDYWETPIHAANLLASGHAAIAYYEAYRVFGEQKYLEKSIYWIRTLLAFTHFWEPKQVPMIYNTKPVLSSSDWYFANWVRDHVQWEVLRVFSESTARGIYWADIDKELDWDTYQEGITVAVIRWMVDHKEDNWRPHNLPSTWEGYLNGDFDYCYPDTHNSTTGNYGGMFIPPDPIALNIYTVLDRRSK
;
A
#
# COMPACT_ATOMS: atom_id res chain seq x y z
N MET A 1 33.85 -50.55 20.54
CA MET A 1 32.74 -49.60 20.84
C MET A 1 33.14 -48.35 21.64
N LYS A 2 34.41 -48.01 21.82
CA LYS A 2 34.83 -46.79 22.60
C LYS A 2 35.24 -45.57 21.78
N LYS A 3 35.41 -45.67 20.46
CA LYS A 3 35.83 -44.53 19.58
C LYS A 3 34.71 -43.60 19.10
N ARG A 4 33.44 -44.02 19.13
CA ARG A 4 32.30 -43.18 18.67
C ARG A 4 31.82 -42.14 19.74
N SER A 5 32.07 -42.39 21.00
CA SER A 5 31.63 -41.52 22.10
C SER A 5 32.46 -40.23 22.25
N LEU A 6 33.74 -40.28 21.85
CA LEU A 6 34.62 -39.09 21.93
C LEU A 6 34.32 -38.08 20.77
N SER A 7 34.02 -38.57 19.59
CA SER A 7 33.68 -37.73 18.41
C SER A 7 32.40 -36.95 18.61
N ASN A 8 31.36 -37.54 19.20
CA ASN A 8 30.10 -36.85 19.45
C ASN A 8 30.20 -35.76 20.55
N ARG A 9 31.00 -36.00 21.57
CA ARG A 9 31.23 -34.99 22.63
C ARG A 9 32.04 -33.78 22.15
N VAL A 10 33.02 -34.00 21.28
CA VAL A 10 33.80 -32.92 20.65
C VAL A 10 32.94 -32.15 19.67
N LEU A 11 32.07 -32.80 18.91
CA LEU A 11 31.15 -32.16 17.97
C LEU A 11 30.09 -31.31 18.73
N ILE A 12 29.51 -31.87 19.79
CA ILE A 12 28.52 -31.12 20.64
C ILE A 12 29.19 -29.91 21.31
N SER A 13 30.42 -30.09 21.82
CA SER A 13 31.16 -28.96 22.43
C SER A 13 31.52 -27.89 21.39
N ALA A 14 31.87 -28.26 20.14
CA ALA A 14 32.15 -27.32 19.07
C ALA A 14 30.90 -26.56 18.64
N ILE A 15 29.76 -27.26 18.52
CA ILE A 15 28.46 -26.63 18.23
C ILE A 15 28.02 -25.70 19.36
N LEU A 16 28.20 -26.11 20.62
CA LEU A 16 27.87 -25.28 21.78
C LEU A 16 28.76 -24.03 21.84
N CYS A 17 30.07 -24.17 21.58
CA CYS A 17 30.98 -23.04 21.47
C CYS A 17 30.64 -22.09 20.30
N MET A 18 30.22 -22.64 19.14
CA MET A 18 29.72 -21.82 18.03
C MET A 18 28.44 -21.07 18.40
N LEU A 19 27.46 -21.75 19.00
CA LEU A 19 26.22 -21.14 19.46
C LEU A 19 26.47 -20.05 20.51
N ILE A 20 27.36 -20.29 21.47
CA ILE A 20 27.74 -19.31 22.49
C ILE A 20 28.49 -18.14 21.83
N SER A 21 29.36 -18.37 20.85
CA SER A 21 30.04 -17.29 20.14
C SER A 21 29.07 -16.47 19.27
N VAL A 22 28.11 -17.10 18.61
CA VAL A 22 27.08 -16.39 17.82
C VAL A 22 26.16 -15.59 18.72
N LEU A 23 25.72 -16.16 19.85
CA LEU A 23 24.91 -15.45 20.87
C LEU A 23 25.69 -14.32 21.53
N SER A 24 26.97 -14.54 21.88
CA SER A 24 27.81 -13.48 22.46
C SER A 24 28.17 -12.41 21.43
N TYR A 25 28.32 -12.74 20.14
CA TYR A 25 28.51 -11.77 19.07
C TYR A 25 27.24 -10.94 18.84
N GLY A 26 26.06 -11.58 18.84
CA GLY A 26 24.76 -10.89 18.75
C GLY A 26 24.51 -9.95 19.94
N LEU A 27 24.75 -10.41 21.16
CA LEU A 27 24.64 -9.60 22.38
C LEU A 27 25.72 -8.49 22.41
N TRP A 28 26.95 -8.79 21.99
CA TRP A 28 28.02 -7.80 21.94
C TRP A 28 27.79 -6.76 20.86
N ALA A 29 27.20 -7.14 19.72
CA ALA A 29 26.75 -6.21 18.69
C ALA A 29 25.63 -5.30 19.18
N GLN A 30 24.68 -5.82 19.95
CA GLN A 30 23.62 -5.00 20.57
C GLN A 30 24.14 -4.04 21.63
N GLU A 31 25.07 -4.46 22.50
CA GLU A 31 25.63 -3.61 23.54
C GLU A 31 26.61 -2.56 23.02
N ASN A 32 27.33 -2.81 21.92
CA ASN A 32 28.31 -1.89 21.35
C ASN A 32 27.79 -0.98 20.24
N LEU A 33 26.55 -1.14 19.81
CA LEU A 33 25.87 -0.15 18.96
C LEU A 33 25.37 1.07 19.75
N GLN A 34 25.89 1.29 20.95
CA GLN A 34 25.65 2.52 21.68
C GLN A 34 26.22 3.72 20.90
N PRO A 35 25.44 4.76 20.73
CA PRO A 35 25.74 5.86 19.81
C PRO A 35 26.77 6.85 20.38
N ASN A 36 27.92 6.37 20.81
CA ASN A 36 29.00 7.24 21.28
C ASN A 36 29.55 8.16 20.16
N TYR A 37 29.35 7.79 18.89
CA TYR A 37 29.71 8.66 17.79
C TYR A 37 28.80 9.89 17.65
N ARG A 38 27.56 9.84 18.14
CA ARG A 38 26.65 11.00 18.15
C ARG A 38 27.26 12.17 18.91
N LYS A 39 27.71 11.94 20.12
CA LYS A 39 28.32 12.99 20.97
C LYS A 39 29.59 13.58 20.39
N ALA A 40 30.40 12.76 19.73
CA ALA A 40 31.63 13.24 19.11
C ALA A 40 31.41 14.12 17.87
N ALA A 41 30.22 14.05 17.25
CA ALA A 41 29.89 14.85 16.07
C ALA A 41 29.28 16.22 16.40
N TRP A 42 28.93 16.49 17.65
CA TRP A 42 28.21 17.72 18.03
C TRP A 42 29.17 18.85 18.35
N GLY A 43 28.92 20.03 17.78
CA GLY A 43 29.68 21.24 18.04
C GLY A 43 29.36 21.95 19.35
N GLY A 44 28.51 21.36 20.18
CA GLY A 44 28.18 21.88 21.52
C GLY A 44 26.98 22.84 21.56
N GLU A 45 26.52 23.35 20.43
CA GLU A 45 25.29 24.18 20.35
C GLU A 45 24.08 23.31 20.02
N SER A 46 22.96 23.54 20.71
CA SER A 46 21.68 22.86 20.46
C SER A 46 20.49 23.83 20.53
N LEU A 47 19.44 23.47 19.83
CA LEU A 47 18.17 24.17 19.81
C LEU A 47 17.06 23.13 19.98
N THR A 48 16.10 23.39 20.86
CA THR A 48 14.94 22.51 21.07
C THR A 48 13.68 23.21 20.61
N LEU A 49 12.87 22.47 19.84
CA LEU A 49 11.47 22.75 19.61
C LEU A 49 10.65 21.68 20.36
N GLU A 50 9.64 22.12 21.11
CA GLU A 50 8.86 21.22 21.96
C GLU A 50 7.40 21.69 22.02
N ASN A 51 6.45 20.75 21.89
CA ASN A 51 5.04 20.92 22.17
C ASN A 51 4.60 19.86 23.21
N GLU A 52 3.31 19.62 23.38
CA GLU A 52 2.83 18.64 24.37
C GLU A 52 3.21 17.19 24.07
N THR A 53 3.53 16.85 22.82
CA THR A 53 3.77 15.47 22.37
C THR A 53 5.19 15.22 21.86
N ILE A 54 5.75 16.18 21.14
CA ILE A 54 7.00 16.06 20.39
C ILE A 54 8.07 16.96 20.99
N LYS A 55 9.28 16.43 21.01
CA LYS A 55 10.50 17.17 21.27
C LYS A 55 11.50 16.90 20.15
N LEU A 56 11.85 17.94 19.40
CA LEU A 56 12.90 17.93 18.39
C LEU A 56 14.11 18.71 18.88
N ASN A 57 15.24 18.02 19.09
CA ASN A 57 16.51 18.61 19.44
C ASN A 57 17.36 18.75 18.18
N LEU A 58 17.61 19.98 17.76
CA LEU A 58 18.51 20.28 16.64
C LEU A 58 19.90 20.59 17.13
N PHE A 59 20.92 20.11 16.46
CA PHE A 59 22.33 20.21 16.87
C PHE A 59 23.18 20.83 15.79
N LYS A 60 24.14 21.64 16.23
CA LYS A 60 25.22 22.15 15.39
C LYS A 60 26.41 21.20 15.45
N ARG A 61 26.78 20.68 14.30
CA ARG A 61 28.00 19.88 14.13
C ARG A 61 29.19 20.77 13.82
N VAL A 62 30.36 20.16 13.63
CA VAL A 62 31.59 20.90 13.29
C VAL A 62 31.51 21.66 11.95
N ASP A 63 30.65 21.19 11.04
CA ASP A 63 30.43 21.76 9.71
C ASP A 63 29.17 22.67 9.68
N GLY A 64 28.35 22.71 10.73
CA GLY A 64 27.17 23.57 10.85
C GLY A 64 25.94 22.85 11.39
N TRP A 65 24.81 23.55 11.42
CA TRP A 65 23.51 22.99 11.74
C TRP A 65 23.05 22.04 10.64
N GLY A 66 22.49 20.88 10.99
CA GLY A 66 22.02 19.93 9.99
C GLY A 66 21.70 18.55 10.56
N TRP A 67 21.46 18.46 11.86
CA TRP A 67 21.16 17.21 12.55
C TRP A 67 20.08 17.44 13.60
N GLY A 68 19.13 16.51 13.70
CA GLY A 68 18.08 16.56 14.70
C GLY A 68 17.79 15.22 15.34
N GLU A 69 17.45 15.20 16.63
CA GLU A 69 16.94 14.04 17.34
C GLU A 69 15.46 14.23 17.65
N LEU A 70 14.67 13.22 17.33
CA LEU A 70 13.23 13.17 17.55
C LEU A 70 12.91 12.33 18.78
N HIS A 71 12.14 12.91 19.71
CA HIS A 71 11.68 12.26 20.94
C HIS A 71 10.21 12.55 21.17
N THR A 72 9.55 11.69 21.94
CA THR A 72 8.30 12.10 22.62
C THR A 72 8.64 12.94 23.84
N THR A 73 7.70 13.75 24.30
CA THR A 73 7.86 14.54 25.56
C THR A 73 8.00 13.65 26.80
N GLU A 74 7.50 12.41 26.73
CA GLU A 74 7.71 11.40 27.78
C GLU A 74 9.16 10.85 27.80
N GLY A 75 9.98 11.25 26.80
CA GLY A 75 11.39 10.90 26.73
C GLY A 75 11.70 9.65 25.90
N LYS A 76 10.72 9.05 25.21
CA LYS A 76 10.97 7.96 24.26
C LYS A 76 11.75 8.51 23.06
N TYR A 77 12.92 7.95 22.80
CA TYR A 77 13.70 8.27 21.61
C TYR A 77 13.11 7.61 20.38
N LEU A 78 12.88 8.36 19.33
CA LEU A 78 12.25 7.87 18.10
C LEU A 78 13.24 7.72 16.94
N GLY A 79 14.19 8.65 16.82
CA GLY A 79 15.16 8.60 15.73
C GLY A 79 15.82 9.94 15.45
N ILE A 80 16.42 10.05 14.27
CA ILE A 80 17.15 11.23 13.83
C ILE A 80 16.66 11.73 12.47
N MET A 81 16.75 13.04 12.29
CA MET A 81 16.76 13.72 10.99
C MET A 81 18.21 13.99 10.62
N GLU A 82 18.70 13.39 9.54
CA GLU A 82 20.15 13.30 9.32
C GLU A 82 20.78 14.57 8.74
N HIS A 83 20.07 15.30 7.87
CA HIS A 83 20.61 16.47 7.17
C HIS A 83 19.52 17.46 6.70
N LEU A 84 19.95 18.67 6.34
CA LEU A 84 19.09 19.72 5.76
C LEU A 84 19.20 19.75 4.22
N GLY A 85 19.34 18.60 3.60
CA GLY A 85 19.52 18.40 2.18
C GLY A 85 20.90 17.82 1.85
N GLU A 86 20.95 17.04 0.78
CA GLU A 86 22.17 16.40 0.29
C GLU A 86 22.14 16.30 -1.24
N ILE A 87 23.27 16.47 -1.88
CA ILE A 87 23.43 16.27 -3.33
C ILE A 87 24.59 15.33 -3.63
N MET A 88 24.41 14.44 -4.60
CA MET A 88 25.47 13.67 -5.20
C MET A 88 25.58 13.98 -6.68
N LEU A 89 26.71 14.53 -7.12
CA LEU A 89 26.93 14.81 -8.53
C LEU A 89 27.42 13.56 -9.27
N ARG A 90 27.08 13.49 -10.56
CA ARG A 90 27.41 12.32 -11.41
C ARG A 90 28.90 11.95 -11.39
N ASP A 91 29.74 12.95 -11.41
CA ASP A 91 31.18 12.76 -11.53
C ASP A 91 31.91 12.72 -10.17
N GLN A 92 31.16 12.56 -9.09
CA GLN A 92 31.66 12.50 -7.72
C GLN A 92 31.24 11.21 -7.03
N ASP A 93 32.11 10.69 -6.19
CA ASP A 93 31.81 9.46 -5.40
C ASP A 93 31.34 9.76 -3.97
N ILE A 94 31.33 11.04 -3.60
CA ILE A 94 31.01 11.48 -2.24
C ILE A 94 29.88 12.49 -2.30
N PRO A 95 28.78 12.27 -1.55
CA PRO A 95 27.70 13.24 -1.44
C PRO A 95 28.13 14.47 -0.66
N VAL A 96 27.50 15.59 -0.96
CA VAL A 96 27.72 16.87 -0.29
C VAL A 96 26.46 17.28 0.46
N ARG A 97 26.56 17.40 1.77
CA ARG A 97 25.46 17.79 2.65
C ARG A 97 25.28 19.29 2.71
N CYS A 98 24.03 19.71 2.84
CA CYS A 98 23.68 21.09 3.15
C CYS A 98 23.71 21.31 4.67
N VAL A 99 24.33 22.40 5.08
CA VAL A 99 24.44 22.83 6.47
C VAL A 99 24.20 24.32 6.56
N ALA A 100 23.81 24.81 7.74
CA ALA A 100 23.68 26.23 8.03
C ALA A 100 24.68 26.68 9.10
N GLU A 101 25.22 27.88 8.96
CA GLU A 101 26.08 28.49 9.99
C GLU A 101 25.24 29.03 11.15
N GLU A 102 24.07 29.60 10.82
CA GLU A 102 23.14 30.24 11.74
C GLU A 102 21.70 29.86 11.42
N PHE A 103 20.82 30.12 12.35
CA PHE A 103 19.37 30.00 12.19
C PHE A 103 18.66 31.26 12.65
N ARG A 104 17.42 31.44 12.22
CA ARG A 104 16.48 32.43 12.77
C ARG A 104 15.20 31.74 13.26
N LYS A 105 14.71 32.16 14.42
CA LYS A 105 13.38 31.76 14.90
C LYS A 105 12.34 32.72 14.31
N VAL A 106 11.22 32.15 13.90
CA VAL A 106 10.08 32.89 13.34
C VAL A 106 8.81 32.32 13.97
N GLU A 107 7.97 33.17 14.48
CA GLU A 107 6.63 32.74 14.86
C GLU A 107 5.77 32.58 13.60
N HIS A 108 5.11 31.47 13.53
CA HIS A 108 4.19 31.11 12.47
C HIS A 108 2.81 30.83 13.07
N GLU A 109 1.74 31.02 12.32
CA GLU A 109 0.37 30.75 12.79
C GLU A 109 0.17 29.33 13.34
N ARG A 110 0.89 28.35 12.78
CA ARG A 110 0.88 26.94 13.20
C ARG A 110 1.73 26.66 14.42
N GLY A 111 2.74 27.49 14.72
CA GLY A 111 3.65 27.26 15.84
C GLY A 111 5.02 27.89 15.66
N GLU A 112 6.02 27.45 16.43
CA GLU A 112 7.40 27.94 16.37
C GLU A 112 8.12 27.36 15.14
N SER A 113 8.69 28.23 14.33
CA SER A 113 9.49 27.89 13.16
C SER A 113 10.95 28.24 13.33
N VAL A 114 11.82 27.36 12.82
CA VAL A 114 13.25 27.63 12.68
C VAL A 114 13.61 27.61 11.20
N VAL A 115 14.27 28.67 10.76
CA VAL A 115 14.67 28.86 9.36
C VAL A 115 16.19 28.83 9.26
N PHE A 116 16.70 27.91 8.46
CA PHE A 116 18.11 27.71 8.16
C PHE A 116 18.42 28.21 6.75
N GLN A 117 19.40 29.13 6.64
CA GLN A 117 20.00 29.44 5.35
C GLN A 117 21.10 28.41 5.10
N VAL A 118 20.84 27.49 4.19
CA VAL A 118 21.69 26.33 3.97
C VAL A 118 22.59 26.50 2.74
N LYS A 119 23.76 25.89 2.80
CA LYS A 119 24.65 25.71 1.69
C LYS A 119 25.30 24.33 1.74
N SER A 120 25.60 23.75 0.60
CA SER A 120 26.41 22.54 0.54
C SER A 120 27.79 22.80 1.10
N VAL A 121 28.35 21.85 1.83
CA VAL A 121 29.69 21.94 2.39
C VAL A 121 30.73 21.99 1.26
N VAL A 122 31.70 22.91 1.35
CA VAL A 122 32.78 23.05 0.39
C VAL A 122 34.13 22.87 1.06
N ALA A 123 35.18 22.62 0.27
CA ALA A 123 36.55 22.40 0.77
C ALA A 123 37.03 23.52 1.70
N ARG A 124 36.71 24.77 1.38
CA ARG A 124 37.07 25.94 2.19
C ARG A 124 36.49 25.90 3.61
N ASP A 125 35.25 25.49 3.74
CA ASP A 125 34.58 25.44 5.03
C ASP A 125 35.03 24.24 5.86
N VAL A 126 35.34 23.14 5.19
CA VAL A 126 35.92 21.94 5.80
C VAL A 126 37.36 22.24 6.34
N LEU A 127 38.17 22.91 5.58
CA LEU A 127 39.53 23.25 5.98
C LEU A 127 39.63 24.11 7.24
N LYS A 128 38.60 24.90 7.54
CA LYS A 128 38.52 25.67 8.79
C LYS A 128 38.38 24.82 10.03
N ASN A 129 37.73 23.65 9.91
CA ASN A 129 37.21 22.91 11.02
C ASN A 129 37.72 21.46 11.15
N THR A 130 38.47 20.96 10.16
CA THR A 130 38.89 19.56 10.07
C THR A 130 40.33 19.36 9.57
N SER A 131 40.78 18.12 9.60
CA SER A 131 42.08 17.71 9.11
C SER A 131 42.16 17.74 7.57
N PHE A 132 43.39 17.73 7.04
CA PHE A 132 43.69 17.66 5.61
C PHE A 132 43.03 16.47 4.91
N ASP A 133 42.89 15.31 5.58
CA ASP A 133 42.25 14.12 5.01
C ASP A 133 40.78 14.36 4.68
N ASN A 134 40.09 15.16 5.46
CA ASN A 134 38.72 15.53 5.20
C ASN A 134 38.57 16.48 4.01
N TRP A 135 39.55 17.35 3.79
CA TRP A 135 39.57 18.22 2.61
C TRP A 135 39.52 17.45 1.29
N MET A 136 40.21 16.33 1.20
CA MET A 136 40.23 15.47 0.01
C MET A 136 38.85 14.91 -0.36
N ARG A 137 37.91 14.94 0.58
CA ARG A 137 36.52 14.43 0.40
C ARG A 137 35.57 15.46 -0.20
N TYR A 138 35.95 16.73 -0.23
CA TYR A 138 35.11 17.84 -0.69
C TYR A 138 35.78 18.61 -1.80
N PRO A 139 35.60 18.18 -3.06
CA PRO A 139 36.35 18.73 -4.18
C PRO A 139 35.85 20.12 -4.64
N PHE A 140 34.74 20.61 -4.06
CA PHE A 140 34.16 21.88 -4.48
C PHE A 140 34.79 23.08 -3.77
N THR A 141 34.96 24.17 -4.52
CA THR A 141 35.36 25.48 -3.99
C THR A 141 34.15 26.40 -3.75
N GLU A 142 33.07 26.16 -4.47
CA GLU A 142 31.79 26.86 -4.31
C GLU A 142 30.67 25.84 -4.04
N PRO A 143 29.67 26.18 -3.22
CA PRO A 143 28.58 25.24 -2.88
C PRO A 143 27.73 24.94 -4.11
N PRO A 144 27.55 23.68 -4.53
CA PRO A 144 26.66 23.35 -5.64
C PRO A 144 25.18 23.62 -5.34
N LEU A 145 24.77 23.59 -4.09
CA LEU A 145 23.44 23.98 -3.64
C LEU A 145 23.52 25.05 -2.55
N ILE A 146 22.59 25.99 -2.61
CA ILE A 146 22.24 26.93 -1.54
C ILE A 146 20.74 26.92 -1.36
N GLY A 147 20.23 27.40 -0.24
CA GLY A 147 18.77 27.48 -0.09
C GLY A 147 18.32 27.81 1.32
N GLU A 148 17.04 27.54 1.54
CA GLU A 148 16.39 27.73 2.83
C GLU A 148 15.69 26.41 3.23
N VAL A 149 15.83 26.03 4.49
CA VAL A 149 15.10 24.94 5.09
C VAL A 149 14.34 25.47 6.30
N THR A 150 13.03 25.33 6.26
CA THR A 150 12.16 25.73 7.37
C THR A 150 11.62 24.49 8.07
N ILE A 151 11.75 24.46 9.39
CA ILE A 151 11.21 23.43 10.26
C ILE A 151 10.22 24.12 11.20
N THR A 152 8.94 23.73 11.14
CA THR A 152 7.88 24.28 12.00
C THR A 152 7.29 23.19 12.86
N LEU A 153 7.33 23.32 14.17
CA LEU A 153 6.63 22.44 15.07
C LEU A 153 5.21 22.98 15.32
N ASP A 154 4.21 22.16 15.02
CA ASP A 154 2.81 22.52 15.28
C ASP A 154 2.58 22.66 16.79
N LYS A 155 1.89 23.73 17.20
CA LYS A 155 1.63 24.03 18.62
C LYS A 155 0.58 23.11 19.25
N ASP A 156 -0.38 22.63 18.43
CA ASP A 156 -1.58 21.90 18.89
C ASP A 156 -1.57 20.42 18.48
N ARG A 157 -0.76 20.04 17.47
CA ARG A 157 -0.74 18.70 16.88
C ARG A 157 0.65 18.06 16.95
N PRO A 158 0.75 16.72 16.97
CA PRO A 158 2.02 16.01 16.96
C PRO A 158 2.66 15.98 15.56
N VAL A 159 2.87 17.18 14.96
CA VAL A 159 3.32 17.35 13.58
C VAL A 159 4.48 18.32 13.50
N ILE A 160 5.49 17.94 12.71
CA ILE A 160 6.60 18.79 12.30
C ILE A 160 6.50 18.99 10.79
N TYR A 161 6.33 20.24 10.35
CA TYR A 161 6.35 20.63 8.94
C TYR A 161 7.78 20.90 8.49
N LEU A 162 8.12 20.38 7.34
CA LEU A 162 9.42 20.52 6.69
C LEU A 162 9.25 21.17 5.31
N ASN A 163 9.94 22.27 5.07
CA ASN A 163 10.00 22.89 3.75
C ASN A 163 11.46 23.09 3.36
N PHE A 164 11.89 22.37 2.32
CA PHE A 164 13.23 22.45 1.76
C PHE A 164 13.16 23.17 0.41
N GLN A 165 13.84 24.29 0.27
CA GLN A 165 14.00 25.01 -1.00
C GLN A 165 15.48 25.08 -1.33
N LEU A 166 15.93 24.17 -2.19
CA LEU A 166 17.34 24.02 -2.55
C LEU A 166 17.56 24.52 -3.98
N LYS A 167 18.46 25.48 -4.15
CA LYS A 167 18.74 26.14 -5.42
C LYS A 167 20.12 25.76 -5.92
N ALA A 168 20.21 25.37 -7.19
CA ALA A 168 21.47 25.10 -7.87
C ALA A 168 22.23 26.40 -8.16
N THR A 169 23.54 26.44 -7.86
CA THR A 169 24.39 27.59 -8.09
C THR A 169 25.11 27.56 -9.47
N GLY A 170 24.99 26.44 -10.16
CA GLY A 170 25.57 26.22 -11.49
C GLY A 170 24.79 25.17 -12.27
N ASN A 171 25.31 24.79 -13.43
CA ASN A 171 24.75 23.69 -14.21
C ASN A 171 25.48 22.41 -13.79
N TYR A 172 24.71 21.43 -13.33
CA TYR A 172 25.22 20.16 -12.80
C TYR A 172 24.43 18.97 -13.34
N TYR A 173 25.02 17.79 -13.23
CA TYR A 173 24.32 16.51 -13.35
C TYR A 173 24.34 15.81 -12.00
N ALA A 174 23.17 15.68 -11.38
CA ALA A 174 23.02 15.05 -10.07
C ALA A 174 22.53 13.61 -10.18
N ARG A 175 23.18 12.70 -9.47
CA ARG A 175 22.68 11.34 -9.27
C ARG A 175 21.47 11.34 -8.35
N TYR A 176 21.48 12.25 -7.38
CA TYR A 176 20.31 12.54 -6.53
C TYR A 176 20.45 13.90 -5.84
N ILE A 177 19.31 14.42 -5.43
CA ILE A 177 19.16 15.41 -4.39
C ILE A 177 18.20 14.84 -3.36
N ARG A 178 18.60 14.77 -2.09
CA ARG A 178 17.79 14.31 -0.97
C ARG A 178 17.25 15.50 -0.21
N GLY A 179 15.96 15.39 0.16
CA GLY A 179 15.26 16.27 1.07
C GLY A 179 15.23 15.72 2.51
N PRO A 180 14.06 15.62 3.15
CA PRO A 180 13.91 14.99 4.45
C PRO A 180 14.46 13.57 4.46
N TRP A 181 15.21 13.23 5.53
CA TRP A 181 15.87 11.95 5.66
C TRP A 181 15.89 11.51 7.12
N LEU A 182 15.07 10.52 7.45
CA LEU A 182 14.84 10.05 8.81
C LEU A 182 15.42 8.65 9.00
N LYS A 183 16.09 8.45 10.12
CA LYS A 183 16.56 7.14 10.60
C LYS A 183 15.90 6.86 11.94
N LEU A 184 14.88 6.04 11.94
CA LEU A 184 14.10 5.71 13.12
C LEU A 184 14.74 4.56 13.90
N GLY A 185 14.62 4.61 15.20
CA GLY A 185 15.13 3.57 16.08
C GLY A 185 16.64 3.50 16.19
N GLU A 186 17.37 4.53 15.78
CA GLU A 186 18.82 4.59 15.79
C GLU A 186 19.40 4.21 17.14
N GLY A 187 19.88 2.95 17.26
CA GLY A 187 20.45 2.41 18.50
C GLY A 187 19.43 2.22 19.63
N SER A 188 18.13 2.35 19.39
CA SER A 188 17.09 2.14 20.40
C SER A 188 16.33 0.82 20.20
N PHE A 189 15.56 0.67 19.14
CA PHE A 189 14.83 -0.57 18.87
C PHE A 189 15.42 -1.41 17.72
N GLY A 190 16.52 -0.95 17.13
CA GLY A 190 17.23 -1.72 16.11
C GLY A 190 16.35 -2.03 14.90
N ILE A 191 16.26 -3.30 14.54
CA ILE A 191 15.38 -3.78 13.48
C ILE A 191 13.95 -4.06 13.95
N ALA A 192 13.69 -4.00 15.26
CA ALA A 192 12.37 -4.29 15.79
C ALA A 192 11.35 -3.24 15.32
N LYS A 193 10.21 -3.72 14.91
CA LYS A 193 9.04 -2.93 14.53
C LYS A 193 7.79 -3.77 14.72
N GLU A 194 6.64 -3.14 14.82
CA GLU A 194 5.35 -3.80 14.71
C GLU A 194 4.96 -3.88 13.24
N ASP A 195 5.05 -2.75 12.54
CA ASP A 195 4.90 -2.68 11.10
C ASP A 195 5.76 -1.58 10.48
N ALA A 196 5.97 -1.71 9.16
CA ALA A 196 6.56 -0.72 8.29
C ALA A 196 5.73 -0.66 7.01
N ILE A 197 5.05 0.47 6.78
CA ILE A 197 4.07 0.63 5.70
C ILE A 197 4.47 1.77 4.77
N LEU A 198 4.52 1.47 3.49
CA LEU A 198 4.49 2.43 2.38
C LEU A 198 3.29 2.07 1.51
N PRO A 199 2.15 2.75 1.66
CA PRO A 199 0.91 2.38 0.99
C PRO A 199 1.06 2.23 -0.52
N GLY A 200 0.49 1.19 -1.08
CA GLY A 200 0.63 0.80 -2.48
C GLY A 200 1.91 0.03 -2.80
N VAL A 201 2.90 0.02 -1.91
CA VAL A 201 4.21 -0.57 -2.17
C VAL A 201 4.56 -1.69 -1.20
N GLU A 202 4.48 -1.42 0.12
CA GLU A 202 5.07 -2.31 1.11
C GLU A 202 4.28 -2.33 2.42
N TRP A 203 4.22 -3.51 3.01
CA TRP A 203 3.75 -3.71 4.38
C TRP A 203 4.55 -4.85 5.04
N ALA A 204 5.63 -4.50 5.67
CA ALA A 204 6.45 -5.46 6.43
C ALA A 204 6.04 -5.45 7.92
N ILE A 205 6.05 -6.62 8.55
CA ILE A 205 5.75 -6.80 9.97
C ILE A 205 6.94 -7.42 10.70
N GLU A 206 7.04 -7.19 11.99
CA GLU A 206 8.02 -7.79 12.89
C GLU A 206 9.48 -7.69 12.36
N ASP A 207 10.13 -8.82 12.07
CA ASP A 207 11.52 -8.89 11.60
C ASP A 207 11.65 -9.00 10.07
N GLU A 208 10.55 -8.93 9.33
CA GLU A 208 10.56 -8.92 7.87
C GLU A 208 11.32 -7.71 7.31
N TRP A 209 11.91 -7.91 6.15
CA TRP A 209 12.59 -6.86 5.41
C TRP A 209 11.65 -6.26 4.37
N THR A 210 11.65 -4.93 4.27
CA THR A 210 10.95 -4.28 3.17
C THR A 210 11.54 -4.70 1.82
N SER A 211 10.71 -4.71 0.79
CA SER A 211 11.04 -5.03 -0.60
C SER A 211 10.85 -6.47 -1.04
N GLY A 212 9.93 -7.18 -0.41
CA GLY A 212 9.39 -8.43 -0.95
C GLY A 212 10.42 -9.54 -1.14
N THR A 213 11.28 -9.74 -0.15
CA THR A 213 12.29 -10.81 -0.23
C THR A 213 11.79 -12.17 0.25
N ASP A 214 10.56 -12.28 0.70
CA ASP A 214 10.03 -13.48 1.34
C ASP A 214 9.98 -14.67 0.38
N TRP A 215 9.71 -14.40 -0.90
CA TRP A 215 9.59 -15.44 -1.91
C TRP A 215 10.57 -15.30 -3.05
N PHE A 216 10.88 -14.08 -3.46
CA PHE A 216 11.67 -13.84 -4.62
C PHE A 216 13.05 -13.34 -4.22
N LYS A 217 14.04 -14.16 -4.48
CA LYS A 217 15.45 -13.86 -4.13
C LYS A 217 16.17 -13.02 -5.17
N ASP A 218 15.47 -12.56 -6.21
CA ASP A 218 16.07 -11.73 -7.23
C ASP A 218 16.19 -10.28 -6.72
N PRO A 219 17.39 -9.70 -6.70
CA PRO A 219 17.59 -8.30 -6.30
C PRO A 219 16.75 -7.29 -7.09
N TRP A 220 16.33 -7.63 -8.30
CA TRP A 220 15.50 -6.79 -9.15
C TRP A 220 14.06 -6.63 -8.63
N ALA A 221 13.59 -7.56 -7.82
CA ALA A 221 12.28 -7.47 -7.18
C ALA A 221 12.25 -6.46 -6.04
N MET A 222 13.41 -6.03 -5.51
CA MET A 222 13.49 -5.08 -4.40
C MET A 222 13.03 -3.68 -4.84
N LYS A 223 12.10 -3.08 -4.08
CA LYS A 223 11.49 -1.78 -4.39
C LYS A 223 11.58 -0.79 -3.24
N PHE A 224 12.77 -0.63 -2.66
CA PHE A 224 12.99 0.32 -1.58
C PHE A 224 13.15 1.78 -2.07
N VAL A 225 13.19 1.98 -3.39
CA VAL A 225 13.13 3.28 -4.06
C VAL A 225 12.08 3.19 -5.17
N PRO A 226 10.80 2.96 -4.81
CA PRO A 226 9.76 2.68 -5.80
C PRO A 226 9.43 3.91 -6.64
N HIS A 227 8.98 3.68 -7.86
CA HIS A 227 8.43 4.75 -8.68
C HIS A 227 7.26 5.43 -7.95
N PRO A 228 7.20 6.78 -7.90
CA PRO A 228 6.20 7.50 -7.11
C PRO A 228 4.74 7.11 -7.43
N TYR A 229 4.42 6.76 -8.67
CA TYR A 229 3.06 6.37 -9.07
C TYR A 229 2.59 5.03 -8.49
N LYS A 230 3.51 4.25 -7.93
CA LYS A 230 3.18 3.01 -7.20
C LYS A 230 2.66 3.29 -5.79
N VAL A 231 2.94 4.45 -5.26
CA VAL A 231 2.50 4.89 -3.93
C VAL A 231 1.04 5.32 -3.98
N THR A 232 0.20 4.72 -3.16
CA THR A 232 -1.23 5.04 -3.12
C THR A 232 -1.55 6.21 -2.19
N MET A 233 -0.77 6.37 -1.12
CA MET A 233 -0.80 7.52 -0.22
C MET A 233 0.62 8.05 -0.07
N PRO A 234 0.88 9.35 -0.25
CA PRO A 234 2.23 9.91 -0.09
C PRO A 234 2.63 9.94 1.41
N LEU A 235 2.82 8.75 1.95
CA LEU A 235 3.07 8.47 3.37
C LEU A 235 3.99 7.26 3.51
N MET A 236 4.99 7.34 4.38
CA MET A 236 5.74 6.22 4.92
C MET A 236 5.51 6.19 6.42
N ALA A 237 5.30 5.02 7.02
CA ALA A 237 5.09 4.88 8.45
C ALA A 237 5.84 3.68 9.02
N ILE A 238 6.41 3.83 10.20
CA ILE A 238 7.06 2.74 10.96
C ILE A 238 6.56 2.81 12.38
N SER A 239 6.06 1.69 12.90
CA SER A 239 5.55 1.59 14.27
C SER A 239 6.40 0.67 15.14
N HIS A 240 6.53 1.03 16.41
CA HIS A 240 7.18 0.25 17.44
C HIS A 240 6.65 0.62 18.82
N GLU A 241 6.29 -0.40 19.62
CA GLU A 241 5.74 -0.24 20.98
C GLU A 241 4.55 0.73 21.04
N GLY A 242 3.59 0.53 20.11
CA GLY A 242 2.35 1.31 20.07
C GLY A 242 2.55 2.78 19.68
N THR A 243 3.64 3.12 19.02
CA THR A 243 3.92 4.47 18.50
C THR A 243 4.34 4.37 17.05
N SER A 244 3.64 5.05 16.16
CA SER A 244 4.00 5.19 14.75
C SER A 244 4.62 6.56 14.48
N VAL A 245 5.71 6.57 13.73
CA VAL A 245 6.30 7.78 13.15
C VAL A 245 6.09 7.72 11.66
N SER A 246 5.44 8.72 11.10
CA SER A 246 5.22 8.82 9.66
C SER A 246 5.89 10.02 9.04
N LEU A 247 6.29 9.87 7.77
CA LEU A 247 6.75 10.93 6.89
C LEU A 247 5.81 11.00 5.70
N SER A 248 5.01 12.04 5.61
CA SER A 248 4.16 12.35 4.46
C SER A 248 4.72 13.53 3.67
N TRP A 249 4.32 13.66 2.40
CA TRP A 249 4.86 14.72 1.54
C TRP A 249 3.85 15.19 0.50
N GLU A 250 4.10 16.39 -0.07
CA GLU A 250 3.37 16.88 -1.23
C GLU A 250 3.93 16.18 -2.51
N PRO A 251 3.18 15.27 -3.12
CA PRO A 251 3.70 14.45 -4.21
C PRO A 251 3.80 15.18 -5.55
N ASN A 252 3.04 16.27 -5.74
CA ASN A 252 2.96 16.99 -7.02
C ASN A 252 3.96 18.15 -7.13
N GLN A 253 4.94 18.24 -6.26
CA GLN A 253 6.01 19.21 -6.38
C GLN A 253 6.88 18.89 -7.57
N VAL A 254 6.81 19.76 -8.57
CA VAL A 254 7.57 19.63 -9.81
C VAL A 254 8.95 20.22 -9.60
N SER A 255 9.96 19.37 -9.56
CA SER A 255 11.33 19.79 -9.35
C SER A 255 12.03 20.16 -10.65
N THR A 256 11.76 19.41 -11.72
CA THR A 256 12.41 19.63 -13.03
C THR A 256 11.65 18.91 -14.15
N ARG A 257 11.97 19.27 -15.38
CA ARG A 257 11.44 18.63 -16.58
C ARG A 257 12.59 18.09 -17.42
N TRP A 258 12.54 16.81 -17.73
CA TRP A 258 13.53 16.15 -18.54
C TRP A 258 13.02 15.96 -19.97
N PHE A 259 13.79 16.36 -20.97
CA PHE A 259 13.49 16.24 -22.40
C PHE A 259 12.05 16.63 -22.81
N ASN A 260 11.42 17.58 -22.13
CA ASN A 260 10.04 18.01 -22.34
C ASN A 260 8.93 16.96 -22.06
N TYR A 261 9.29 15.76 -21.67
CA TYR A 261 8.30 14.66 -21.49
C TYR A 261 8.18 14.19 -20.08
N ARG A 262 9.26 14.25 -19.29
CA ARG A 262 9.28 13.76 -17.92
C ARG A 262 9.39 14.88 -16.91
N THR A 263 8.55 14.80 -15.92
CA THR A 263 8.59 15.68 -14.74
C THR A 263 8.97 14.84 -13.55
N HIS A 264 10.10 15.14 -12.92
CA HIS A 264 10.50 14.48 -11.70
C HIS A 264 9.70 15.02 -10.52
N ILE A 265 9.20 14.14 -9.71
CA ILE A 265 8.49 14.41 -8.46
C ILE A 265 9.24 13.74 -7.31
N PRO A 266 8.97 14.12 -6.03
CA PRO A 266 9.60 13.48 -4.90
C PRO A 266 9.37 11.98 -4.89
N GLN A 267 10.46 11.21 -4.79
CA GLN A 267 10.47 9.76 -4.73
C GLN A 267 10.77 9.30 -3.32
N PRO A 268 9.97 8.39 -2.73
CA PRO A 268 10.27 7.82 -1.43
C PRO A 268 11.47 6.87 -1.49
N VAL A 269 12.22 6.85 -0.40
CA VAL A 269 13.25 5.84 -0.09
C VAL A 269 12.85 5.20 1.22
N PHE A 270 12.56 3.91 1.20
CA PHE A 270 11.99 3.19 2.32
C PHE A 270 12.69 1.85 2.55
N ALA A 271 13.40 1.74 3.67
CA ALA A 271 14.09 0.51 4.03
C ALA A 271 13.95 0.20 5.52
N SER A 272 13.32 -0.91 5.82
CA SER A 272 13.09 -1.41 7.17
C SER A 272 13.39 -2.92 7.23
N PRO A 273 14.49 -3.35 7.86
CA PRO A 273 15.56 -2.51 8.45
C PRO A 273 16.35 -1.73 7.38
N ASN A 274 17.16 -0.78 7.83
CA ASN A 274 17.98 0.06 6.95
C ASN A 274 19.18 -0.71 6.38
N PHE A 275 18.91 -1.62 5.47
CA PHE A 275 19.95 -2.38 4.77
C PHE A 275 20.73 -1.52 3.77
N ILE A 276 20.20 -0.37 3.33
CA ILE A 276 20.88 0.57 2.43
C ILE A 276 22.14 1.10 3.07
N ASP A 277 22.06 1.60 4.29
CA ASP A 277 23.20 2.10 5.04
C ASP A 277 23.90 1.01 5.86
N ARG A 278 23.38 -0.23 5.84
CA ARG A 278 23.83 -1.36 6.67
C ARG A 278 23.78 -1.03 8.16
N MET A 279 22.72 -0.38 8.58
CA MET A 279 22.51 0.07 9.95
C MET A 279 21.30 -0.64 10.59
N ASN A 280 21.36 -0.74 11.92
CA ASN A 280 20.31 -1.36 12.72
C ASN A 280 19.27 -0.30 13.14
N ASN A 281 18.63 0.32 12.17
CA ASN A 281 17.54 1.30 12.30
C ASN A 281 16.59 1.15 11.11
N GLN A 282 15.67 2.08 10.93
CA GLN A 282 14.70 2.12 9.84
C GLN A 282 14.87 3.42 9.05
N LEU A 283 14.77 3.38 7.74
CA LEU A 283 14.99 4.53 6.87
C LEU A 283 13.71 4.98 6.18
N MET A 284 13.38 6.25 6.30
CA MET A 284 12.38 6.96 5.49
C MET A 284 13.01 8.23 4.92
N GLY A 285 12.95 8.41 3.61
CA GLY A 285 13.52 9.60 2.98
C GLY A 285 12.85 9.96 1.67
N LEU A 286 13.14 11.18 1.20
CA LEU A 286 12.67 11.69 -0.09
C LEU A 286 13.85 12.11 -0.94
N MET A 287 13.81 11.78 -2.23
CA MET A 287 14.84 12.19 -3.19
C MET A 287 14.25 12.51 -4.57
N ILE A 288 15.08 13.10 -5.42
CA ILE A 288 14.89 13.24 -6.85
C ILE A 288 16.24 13.00 -7.55
N PRO A 289 16.27 12.60 -8.82
CA PRO A 289 15.16 12.27 -9.70
C PRO A 289 14.50 10.94 -9.33
N ASP A 290 13.28 10.78 -9.77
CA ASP A 290 12.53 9.54 -9.64
C ASP A 290 13.04 8.44 -10.58
N ALA A 291 12.81 7.19 -10.21
CA ALA A 291 13.03 6.03 -11.08
C ALA A 291 12.05 6.01 -12.26
N THR A 292 12.39 5.29 -13.31
CA THR A 292 11.37 4.88 -14.30
C THR A 292 10.52 3.77 -13.72
N ILE A 293 9.28 3.64 -14.19
CA ILE A 293 8.35 2.64 -13.65
C ILE A 293 8.82 1.19 -13.89
N GLU A 294 9.66 0.98 -14.90
CA GLU A 294 10.35 -0.28 -15.20
C GLU A 294 11.84 -0.24 -14.82
N GLY A 295 12.29 0.84 -14.20
CA GLY A 295 13.68 1.03 -13.82
C GLY A 295 14.04 0.27 -12.56
N HIS A 296 15.29 0.43 -12.17
CA HIS A 296 15.86 -0.18 -10.98
C HIS A 296 15.32 0.53 -9.72
N GLU A 297 14.24 0.03 -9.18
CA GLU A 297 13.64 0.54 -7.96
C GLU A 297 14.39 0.09 -6.69
N ASN A 298 15.57 -0.47 -6.86
CA ASN A 298 16.49 -0.96 -5.84
C ASN A 298 17.81 -0.18 -5.78
N GLU A 299 17.87 0.98 -6.39
CA GLU A 299 19.07 1.82 -6.40
C GLU A 299 18.79 3.21 -5.82
N VAL A 300 19.63 3.65 -4.89
CA VAL A 300 19.57 4.99 -4.28
C VAL A 300 20.23 6.07 -5.15
N TYR A 301 20.58 5.74 -6.37
CA TYR A 301 21.14 6.62 -7.38
C TYR A 301 20.29 6.58 -8.63
N ALA A 302 19.94 7.74 -9.16
CA ALA A 302 19.22 7.76 -10.42
C ALA A 302 20.03 7.10 -11.54
N GLU A 303 19.41 6.24 -12.28
CA GLU A 303 19.94 5.62 -13.49
C GLU A 303 20.31 6.70 -14.52
N ILE A 304 19.43 7.68 -14.67
CA ILE A 304 19.64 8.86 -15.51
C ILE A 304 19.83 10.07 -14.60
N PRO A 305 21.04 10.68 -14.56
CA PRO A 305 21.28 11.84 -13.71
C PRO A 305 20.40 13.02 -14.08
N LEU A 306 19.91 13.71 -13.06
CA LEU A 306 19.17 14.95 -13.19
C LEU A 306 20.03 16.07 -13.74
N GLU A 307 19.63 16.70 -14.82
CA GLU A 307 20.25 17.94 -15.30
C GLU A 307 19.71 19.13 -14.50
N LEU A 308 20.56 19.73 -13.69
CA LEU A 308 20.28 20.96 -12.96
C LEU A 308 20.76 22.16 -13.76
N LYS A 309 19.92 23.18 -13.84
CA LYS A 309 20.30 24.51 -14.39
C LYS A 309 20.61 25.46 -13.24
N ILE A 310 21.51 26.42 -13.52
CA ILE A 310 21.75 27.50 -12.57
C ILE A 310 20.42 28.19 -12.19
N ASP A 311 20.29 28.52 -10.90
CA ASP A 311 19.09 29.10 -10.27
C ASP A 311 17.83 28.20 -10.24
N GLN A 312 17.92 26.98 -10.70
CA GLN A 312 16.82 26.01 -10.56
C GLN A 312 16.61 25.66 -9.09
N VAL A 313 15.35 25.74 -8.65
CA VAL A 313 14.94 25.40 -7.28
C VAL A 313 14.33 24.00 -7.25
N ILE A 314 14.78 23.21 -6.31
CA ILE A 314 14.26 21.90 -5.94
C ILE A 314 13.53 22.06 -4.61
N GLN A 315 12.29 21.64 -4.55
CA GLN A 315 11.46 21.80 -3.36
C GLN A 315 10.98 20.45 -2.83
N PHE A 316 11.00 20.31 -1.49
CA PHE A 316 10.33 19.22 -0.78
C PHE A 316 9.49 19.85 0.34
N GLU A 317 8.20 19.60 0.32
CA GLU A 317 7.30 19.85 1.43
C GLU A 317 6.89 18.51 2.03
N ALA A 318 7.10 18.36 3.33
CA ALA A 318 6.85 17.12 4.02
C ALA A 318 6.42 17.36 5.46
N GLU A 319 5.85 16.34 6.08
CA GLU A 319 5.40 16.37 7.47
C GLU A 319 5.87 15.10 8.18
N ILE A 320 6.42 15.28 9.38
CA ILE A 320 6.66 14.17 10.30
C ILE A 320 5.51 14.18 11.31
N THR A 321 4.77 13.09 11.40
CA THR A 321 3.67 12.93 12.36
C THR A 321 3.97 11.79 13.32
N ILE A 322 3.68 11.99 14.61
CA ILE A 322 3.73 10.94 15.63
C ILE A 322 2.31 10.55 15.99
N THR A 323 1.97 9.29 15.77
CA THR A 323 0.64 8.74 16.03
C THR A 323 0.73 7.62 17.08
N LYS A 324 -0.26 7.52 17.97
CA LYS A 324 -0.39 6.34 18.83
C LYS A 324 -0.97 5.20 18.01
N GLY A 325 -0.39 4.00 18.16
CA GLY A 325 -0.83 2.81 17.44
C GLY A 325 0.11 2.39 16.32
N SER A 326 -0.46 1.74 15.31
CA SER A 326 0.20 1.10 14.19
C SER A 326 0.37 2.04 12.98
N GLY A 327 0.94 1.52 11.91
CA GLY A 327 0.98 2.22 10.62
C GLY A 327 -0.43 2.43 10.01
N VAL A 328 -1.40 1.57 10.35
CA VAL A 328 -2.81 1.79 9.96
C VAL A 328 -3.35 3.06 10.63
N ASP A 329 -3.05 3.28 11.91
CA ASP A 329 -3.45 4.50 12.61
C ASP A 329 -2.78 5.75 12.02
N ALA A 330 -1.55 5.62 11.51
CA ALA A 330 -0.88 6.70 10.79
C ALA A 330 -1.58 7.02 9.44
N MET A 331 -2.06 6.00 8.71
CA MET A 331 -2.85 6.23 7.48
C MET A 331 -4.19 6.92 7.80
N ILE A 332 -4.86 6.52 8.88
CA ILE A 332 -6.09 7.14 9.33
C ILE A 332 -5.85 8.62 9.68
N ALA A 333 -4.84 8.91 10.48
CA ALA A 333 -4.48 10.28 10.86
C ALA A 333 -4.14 11.16 9.63
N TRP A 334 -3.57 10.57 8.58
CA TRP A 334 -3.31 11.26 7.32
C TRP A 334 -4.62 11.61 6.58
N ILE A 335 -5.60 10.69 6.55
CA ILE A 335 -6.92 10.94 5.96
C ILE A 335 -7.71 11.97 6.79
N GLU A 336 -7.72 11.85 8.12
CA GLU A 336 -8.47 12.74 9.00
C GLU A 336 -8.06 14.21 8.89
N LYS A 337 -6.82 14.46 8.48
CA LYS A 337 -6.30 15.83 8.32
C LYS A 337 -7.10 16.66 7.31
N ASP A 338 -7.39 16.09 6.15
CA ASP A 338 -8.01 16.79 5.01
C ASP A 338 -9.29 16.09 4.51
N GLY A 339 -9.64 14.93 5.09
CA GLY A 339 -10.69 14.05 4.63
C GLY A 339 -10.29 13.21 3.40
N PHE A 340 -11.23 12.42 2.91
CA PHE A 340 -11.05 11.78 1.62
C PHE A 340 -11.09 12.82 0.49
N PRO A 341 -10.27 12.67 -0.57
CA PRO A 341 -10.31 13.58 -1.70
C PRO A 341 -11.66 13.54 -2.42
N ASP A 342 -12.01 14.64 -3.07
CA ASP A 342 -13.22 14.70 -3.91
C ASP A 342 -13.15 13.63 -5.01
N PRO A 343 -14.15 12.73 -5.12
CA PRO A 343 -14.24 11.74 -6.19
C PRO A 343 -14.22 12.33 -7.61
N GLY A 344 -14.62 13.57 -7.76
CA GLY A 344 -14.81 14.22 -9.05
C GLY A 344 -16.06 13.71 -9.79
N GLU A 345 -16.21 14.15 -11.02
CA GLU A 345 -17.33 13.74 -11.86
C GLU A 345 -17.03 12.41 -12.56
N PRO A 346 -17.98 11.47 -12.59
CA PRO A 346 -17.83 10.25 -13.34
C PRO A 346 -17.85 10.54 -14.86
N ARG A 347 -17.24 9.67 -15.65
CA ARG A 347 -17.23 9.80 -17.13
C ARG A 347 -18.63 9.93 -17.73
N TRP A 348 -19.58 9.19 -17.20
CA TRP A 348 -21.02 9.30 -17.51
C TRP A 348 -21.82 9.43 -16.21
N PRO A 349 -22.98 10.11 -16.24
CA PRO A 349 -23.89 10.09 -15.08
C PRO A 349 -24.17 8.68 -14.60
N LEU A 350 -24.39 8.52 -13.30
CA LEU A 350 -24.57 7.19 -12.69
C LEU A 350 -25.73 6.41 -13.31
N GLU A 351 -26.85 7.09 -13.59
CA GLU A 351 -28.03 6.49 -14.22
C GLU A 351 -27.75 6.08 -15.66
N GLU A 352 -27.03 6.91 -16.43
CA GLU A 352 -26.59 6.56 -17.78
C GLU A 352 -25.66 5.34 -17.76
N THR A 353 -24.76 5.26 -16.76
CA THR A 353 -23.88 4.12 -16.59
C THR A 353 -24.65 2.84 -16.32
N LEU A 354 -25.71 2.88 -15.50
CA LEU A 354 -26.61 1.74 -15.31
C LEU A 354 -27.27 1.30 -16.61
N ASP A 355 -27.74 2.25 -17.43
CA ASP A 355 -28.32 1.93 -18.75
C ASP A 355 -27.28 1.27 -19.69
N ARG A 356 -26.03 1.72 -19.67
CA ARG A 356 -24.93 1.12 -20.45
C ARG A 356 -24.63 -0.32 -19.98
N ILE A 357 -24.55 -0.55 -18.68
CA ILE A 357 -24.37 -1.89 -18.09
C ILE A 357 -25.55 -2.79 -18.46
N ALA A 358 -26.77 -2.33 -18.25
CA ALA A 358 -27.99 -3.07 -18.60
C ALA A 358 -28.02 -3.42 -20.10
N ASN A 359 -27.61 -2.50 -20.96
CA ASN A 359 -27.51 -2.77 -22.40
C ASN A 359 -26.41 -3.80 -22.72
N ALA A 360 -25.29 -3.81 -22.01
CA ALA A 360 -24.28 -4.86 -22.18
C ALA A 360 -24.83 -6.24 -21.83
N TYR A 361 -25.58 -6.37 -20.74
CA TYR A 361 -26.29 -7.62 -20.41
C TYR A 361 -27.42 -7.97 -21.40
N ASN A 362 -27.99 -6.97 -22.06
CA ASN A 362 -28.97 -7.23 -23.11
C ASN A 362 -28.35 -7.66 -24.44
N THR A 363 -27.05 -7.43 -24.64
CA THR A 363 -26.34 -7.67 -25.91
C THR A 363 -25.13 -8.56 -25.76
N ASN A 364 -23.99 -8.01 -25.35
CA ASN A 364 -22.69 -8.68 -25.38
C ASN A 364 -22.54 -9.79 -24.34
N LEU A 365 -23.22 -9.64 -23.21
CA LEU A 365 -23.15 -10.57 -22.07
C LEU A 365 -24.33 -11.54 -22.05
N TRP A 366 -25.18 -11.53 -23.07
CA TRP A 366 -26.25 -12.49 -23.26
C TRP A 366 -25.86 -13.50 -24.35
N HIS A 367 -25.92 -14.78 -24.00
CA HIS A 367 -25.66 -15.89 -24.90
C HIS A 367 -26.96 -16.70 -25.09
N GLU A 368 -27.50 -16.70 -26.30
CA GLU A 368 -28.77 -17.31 -26.59
C GLU A 368 -28.75 -18.83 -26.29
N GLY A 369 -29.63 -19.26 -25.43
CA GLY A 369 -29.72 -20.66 -24.97
C GLY A 369 -28.72 -21.04 -23.86
N GLU A 370 -27.86 -20.14 -23.42
CA GLU A 370 -26.85 -20.39 -22.37
C GLU A 370 -26.98 -19.46 -21.16
N GLY A 371 -27.55 -18.26 -21.35
CA GLY A 371 -27.83 -17.30 -20.29
C GLY A 371 -26.84 -16.12 -20.25
N PHE A 372 -26.78 -15.46 -19.10
CA PHE A 372 -25.84 -14.38 -18.84
C PHE A 372 -24.44 -14.90 -18.58
N GLY A 373 -23.44 -14.23 -19.10
CA GLY A 373 -22.07 -14.68 -18.99
C GLY A 373 -21.06 -13.62 -19.34
N TYR A 374 -19.86 -14.05 -19.67
CA TYR A 374 -18.76 -13.18 -20.08
C TYR A 374 -18.74 -13.00 -21.59
N TYR A 375 -18.12 -11.93 -22.04
CA TYR A 375 -18.02 -11.63 -23.47
C TYR A 375 -17.12 -12.60 -24.24
N GLN A 376 -16.06 -13.13 -23.66
CA GLN A 376 -15.11 -13.98 -24.39
C GLN A 376 -15.62 -15.41 -24.59
N GLN A 377 -15.26 -15.98 -25.75
CA GLN A 377 -15.71 -17.31 -26.19
C GLN A 377 -15.32 -18.46 -25.28
N ASN A 378 -14.23 -18.32 -24.51
CA ASN A 378 -13.75 -19.39 -23.63
C ASN A 378 -14.22 -19.21 -22.19
N THR A 379 -15.02 -18.24 -21.91
CA THR A 379 -15.57 -18.01 -20.59
C THR A 379 -16.81 -18.87 -20.36
N ARG A 380 -17.01 -19.29 -19.15
CA ARG A 380 -18.19 -20.06 -18.76
C ARG A 380 -19.40 -19.14 -18.77
N VAL A 381 -20.37 -19.46 -19.63
CA VAL A 381 -21.69 -18.86 -19.51
C VAL A 381 -22.52 -19.64 -18.50
N SER A 382 -23.41 -18.95 -17.84
CA SER A 382 -24.22 -19.51 -16.79
C SER A 382 -25.63 -18.90 -16.82
N PRO A 383 -26.68 -19.62 -16.47
CA PRO A 383 -28.00 -19.05 -16.29
C PRO A 383 -28.10 -18.09 -15.10
N ASN A 384 -27.04 -17.90 -14.35
CA ASN A 384 -27.01 -17.01 -13.18
C ASN A 384 -27.53 -15.62 -13.53
N VAL A 385 -28.26 -15.05 -12.61
CA VAL A 385 -28.88 -13.76 -12.72
C VAL A 385 -27.97 -12.70 -12.10
N PRO A 386 -27.63 -11.62 -12.80
CA PRO A 386 -26.96 -10.48 -12.18
C PRO A 386 -27.84 -9.86 -11.07
N GLU A 387 -27.27 -9.59 -9.91
CA GLU A 387 -28.01 -9.19 -8.71
C GLU A 387 -28.74 -7.85 -8.86
N PHE A 388 -28.19 -6.91 -9.64
CA PHE A 388 -28.80 -5.60 -9.88
C PHE A 388 -30.04 -5.65 -10.78
N MET A 389 -30.24 -6.74 -11.52
CA MET A 389 -31.14 -6.77 -12.70
C MET A 389 -32.60 -6.67 -12.31
N ASP A 390 -33.04 -7.32 -11.24
CA ASP A 390 -34.44 -7.24 -10.76
C ASP A 390 -34.83 -5.79 -10.47
N ARG A 391 -33.96 -5.04 -9.79
CA ARG A 391 -34.17 -3.63 -9.49
C ARG A 391 -34.20 -2.78 -10.75
N TYR A 392 -33.23 -2.96 -11.64
CA TYR A 392 -33.18 -2.22 -12.90
C TYR A 392 -34.43 -2.41 -13.73
N ILE A 393 -34.92 -3.65 -13.88
CA ILE A 393 -36.13 -3.98 -14.62
C ILE A 393 -37.35 -3.33 -14.01
N GLU A 394 -37.51 -3.37 -12.69
CA GLU A 394 -38.68 -2.76 -12.02
C GLU A 394 -38.69 -1.24 -12.23
N GLU A 395 -37.57 -0.58 -12.12
CA GLU A 395 -37.45 0.86 -12.40
C GLU A 395 -37.68 1.20 -13.86
N ASN A 396 -37.30 0.31 -14.80
CA ASN A 396 -37.34 0.51 -16.25
C ASN A 396 -38.39 -0.34 -16.99
N LYS A 397 -39.41 -0.86 -16.32
CA LYS A 397 -40.39 -1.81 -16.88
C LYS A 397 -41.17 -1.31 -18.10
N LYS A 398 -41.22 -0.01 -18.33
CA LYS A 398 -41.88 0.59 -19.51
C LYS A 398 -40.97 0.74 -20.72
N THR A 399 -39.67 0.70 -20.55
CA THR A 399 -38.70 0.84 -21.64
C THR A 399 -38.57 -0.47 -22.44
N ASP A 400 -38.11 -0.38 -23.66
CA ASP A 400 -37.88 -1.57 -24.48
C ASP A 400 -36.71 -2.40 -23.96
N LEU A 401 -35.66 -1.75 -23.39
CA LEU A 401 -34.56 -2.42 -22.73
C LEU A 401 -35.02 -3.21 -21.50
N GLY A 402 -35.80 -2.58 -20.62
CA GLY A 402 -36.33 -3.27 -19.44
C GLY A 402 -37.20 -4.47 -19.79
N LYS A 403 -38.07 -4.36 -20.81
CA LYS A 403 -38.89 -5.48 -21.29
C LYS A 403 -38.04 -6.61 -21.90
N SER A 404 -36.97 -6.26 -22.62
CA SER A 404 -36.07 -7.24 -23.21
C SER A 404 -35.30 -8.00 -22.15
N LEU A 405 -34.75 -7.28 -21.17
CA LEU A 405 -34.04 -7.86 -20.04
C LEU A 405 -34.95 -8.75 -19.19
N LYS A 406 -36.21 -8.33 -18.98
CA LYS A 406 -37.14 -9.17 -18.25
C LYS A 406 -37.34 -10.55 -18.89
N LYS A 407 -37.46 -10.63 -20.20
CA LYS A 407 -37.60 -11.92 -20.89
C LYS A 407 -36.38 -12.81 -20.68
N LYS A 408 -35.17 -12.21 -20.71
CA LYS A 408 -33.90 -12.93 -20.48
C LYS A 408 -33.76 -13.37 -19.03
N LEU A 409 -34.18 -12.51 -18.11
CA LEU A 409 -34.20 -12.80 -16.69
C LEU A 409 -35.13 -13.93 -16.37
N ASP A 410 -36.38 -13.88 -16.88
CA ASP A 410 -37.39 -14.94 -16.68
C ASP A 410 -36.87 -16.27 -17.23
N TRP A 411 -36.30 -16.27 -18.45
CA TRP A 411 -35.67 -17.45 -19.02
C TRP A 411 -34.56 -18.02 -18.12
N SER A 412 -33.65 -17.18 -17.59
CA SER A 412 -32.56 -17.63 -16.70
C SER A 412 -33.11 -18.22 -15.40
N LYS A 413 -34.13 -17.60 -14.81
CA LYS A 413 -34.79 -18.12 -13.58
C LYS A 413 -35.48 -19.48 -13.84
N ASP A 414 -36.18 -19.64 -14.96
CA ASP A 414 -36.80 -20.91 -15.36
C ASP A 414 -35.75 -22.04 -15.52
N GLN A 415 -34.53 -21.70 -16.04
CA GLN A 415 -33.45 -22.69 -16.13
C GLN A 415 -32.92 -23.10 -14.75
N MET A 416 -32.83 -22.16 -13.82
CA MET A 416 -32.33 -22.42 -12.45
C MET A 416 -33.35 -23.28 -11.67
N GLU A 417 -34.62 -22.96 -11.76
CA GLU A 417 -35.69 -23.70 -11.05
C GLU A 417 -35.87 -25.14 -11.57
N SER A 418 -35.52 -25.42 -12.83
CA SER A 418 -35.55 -26.76 -13.40
C SER A 418 -34.44 -27.69 -12.88
N GLY A 419 -33.51 -27.15 -12.11
CA GLY A 419 -32.28 -27.82 -11.72
C GLY A 419 -32.26 -28.49 -10.36
N ASP A 420 -33.10 -28.13 -9.35
CA ASP A 420 -33.18 -28.86 -8.09
C ASP A 420 -34.23 -28.27 -7.12
N SER A 421 -34.80 -29.11 -6.26
CA SER A 421 -35.89 -28.75 -5.33
C SER A 421 -35.36 -28.22 -4.00
N GLU A 422 -36.07 -27.22 -3.42
CA GLU A 422 -35.76 -26.56 -2.12
C GLU A 422 -35.57 -27.51 -0.91
N SER A 423 -35.98 -28.79 -1.01
CA SER A 423 -35.81 -29.77 0.09
C SER A 423 -34.33 -30.26 0.24
N ASP A 424 -33.53 -30.13 -0.80
CA ASP A 424 -32.13 -30.59 -0.80
C ASP A 424 -31.18 -29.54 -0.26
N ASP A 425 -31.56 -28.26 -0.21
CA ASP A 425 -30.69 -27.16 0.19
C ASP A 425 -30.16 -27.26 1.62
N LYS A 426 -31.00 -27.62 2.60
CA LYS A 426 -30.55 -27.73 4.00
C LYS A 426 -29.58 -28.91 4.19
N GLU A 427 -29.87 -30.07 3.58
CA GLU A 427 -29.01 -31.24 3.68
C GLU A 427 -27.64 -30.99 2.97
N LEU A 428 -27.69 -30.30 1.84
CA LEU A 428 -26.50 -29.91 1.11
C LEU A 428 -25.64 -28.92 1.90
N LEU A 429 -26.27 -27.92 2.54
CA LEU A 429 -25.55 -26.96 3.41
C LEU A 429 -24.91 -27.65 4.62
N LEU A 430 -25.63 -28.59 5.27
CA LEU A 430 -25.09 -29.36 6.38
C LEU A 430 -23.90 -30.19 5.97
N LYS A 431 -23.99 -30.87 4.81
CA LYS A 431 -22.89 -31.66 4.25
C LYS A 431 -21.68 -30.78 3.94
N HIS A 432 -21.89 -29.65 3.30
CA HIS A 432 -20.81 -28.69 2.99
C HIS A 432 -20.14 -28.15 4.26
N GLY A 433 -20.94 -27.75 5.26
CA GLY A 433 -20.43 -27.33 6.56
C GLY A 433 -19.60 -28.41 7.26
N ASP A 434 -20.04 -29.68 7.17
CA ASP A 434 -19.29 -30.80 7.72
C ASP A 434 -17.96 -31.07 6.97
N GLU A 435 -17.90 -30.75 5.69
CA GLU A 435 -16.65 -30.82 4.92
C GLU A 435 -15.69 -29.70 5.37
N ILE A 436 -16.15 -28.48 5.56
CA ILE A 436 -15.34 -27.38 6.10
C ILE A 436 -14.82 -27.71 7.51
N LEU A 437 -15.67 -28.24 8.40
CA LEU A 437 -15.26 -28.63 9.75
C LEU A 437 -14.12 -29.65 9.78
N LYS A 438 -14.03 -30.53 8.80
CA LYS A 438 -12.94 -31.51 8.70
C LYS A 438 -11.59 -30.87 8.37
N LEU A 439 -11.60 -29.70 7.75
CA LEU A 439 -10.40 -28.94 7.39
C LEU A 439 -9.89 -28.08 8.55
N GLN A 440 -10.76 -27.77 9.53
CA GLN A 440 -10.39 -26.94 10.65
C GLN A 440 -9.49 -27.67 11.65
N ARG A 441 -8.39 -27.04 12.01
CA ARG A 441 -7.46 -27.52 13.04
C ARG A 441 -8.04 -27.38 14.45
N ALA A 442 -7.40 -28.11 15.39
CA ALA A 442 -7.79 -28.07 16.79
C ALA A 442 -7.67 -26.68 17.44
N ASP A 443 -6.82 -25.80 16.97
CA ASP A 443 -6.67 -24.40 17.40
C ASP A 443 -7.66 -23.43 16.76
N GLY A 444 -8.40 -23.86 15.75
CA GLY A 444 -9.36 -23.06 14.99
C GLY A 444 -8.86 -22.61 13.62
N SER A 445 -7.59 -22.74 13.33
CA SER A 445 -7.00 -22.32 12.05
C SER A 445 -7.41 -23.24 10.90
N PHE A 446 -7.27 -22.72 9.70
CA PHE A 446 -7.28 -23.44 8.43
C PHE A 446 -5.90 -23.33 7.81
N ILE A 447 -5.52 -24.31 6.98
CA ILE A 447 -4.18 -24.40 6.43
C ILE A 447 -4.17 -24.20 4.94
N PHE A 448 -3.06 -23.66 4.49
CA PHE A 448 -2.70 -23.62 3.11
C PHE A 448 -2.38 -25.02 2.58
N ASP A 449 -3.09 -25.41 1.53
CA ASP A 449 -2.84 -26.67 0.79
C ASP A 449 -2.44 -26.35 -0.65
N PRO A 450 -1.15 -26.40 -1.01
CA PRO A 450 -0.71 -26.16 -2.36
C PRO A 450 -1.22 -27.20 -3.38
N GLU A 451 -1.61 -28.40 -2.93
CA GLU A 451 -2.15 -29.44 -3.82
C GLU A 451 -3.64 -29.19 -4.16
N GLY A 452 -4.35 -28.51 -3.28
CA GLY A 452 -5.74 -28.10 -3.48
C GLY A 452 -5.94 -26.98 -4.48
N ARG A 453 -4.86 -26.39 -4.99
CA ARG A 453 -4.93 -25.27 -5.94
C ARG A 453 -5.47 -25.72 -7.28
N HIS A 454 -6.28 -24.84 -7.88
CA HIS A 454 -6.90 -25.08 -9.18
C HIS A 454 -5.91 -25.08 -10.36
N TYR A 455 -4.70 -24.58 -10.17
CA TYR A 455 -3.69 -24.45 -11.21
C TYR A 455 -2.78 -25.67 -11.25
N LYS A 456 -2.92 -26.44 -12.30
CA LYS A 456 -1.99 -27.55 -12.60
C LYS A 456 -0.87 -27.02 -13.48
N LYS A 457 0.27 -27.68 -13.40
CA LYS A 457 1.49 -27.38 -14.15
C LYS A 457 1.29 -27.16 -15.65
N ASP A 458 0.25 -27.72 -16.22
CA ASP A 458 -0.07 -27.67 -17.65
C ASP A 458 -1.20 -26.68 -17.98
N ASP A 459 -1.65 -25.88 -17.02
CA ASP A 459 -2.64 -24.85 -17.27
C ASP A 459 -1.97 -23.66 -17.96
N PHE A 460 -2.47 -23.28 -19.13
CA PHE A 460 -1.86 -22.23 -19.96
C PHE A 460 -1.91 -20.82 -19.29
N MET A 461 -2.83 -20.63 -18.36
CA MET A 461 -2.92 -19.40 -17.57
C MET A 461 -1.82 -19.29 -16.53
N VAL A 462 -1.14 -20.37 -16.23
CA VAL A 462 -0.04 -20.42 -15.27
C VAL A 462 1.26 -20.32 -16.05
N ALA A 463 1.87 -19.16 -16.06
CA ALA A 463 3.25 -19.05 -16.53
C ALA A 463 4.12 -20.02 -15.74
N THR A 464 5.14 -20.54 -16.39
CA THR A 464 6.02 -21.59 -15.83
C THR A 464 6.63 -21.24 -14.47
N SER A 465 6.71 -19.97 -14.13
CA SER A 465 7.15 -19.44 -12.86
C SER A 465 6.19 -19.67 -11.68
N PHE A 466 4.90 -19.91 -11.93
CA PHE A 466 3.89 -20.25 -10.90
C PHE A 466 3.87 -21.74 -10.51
N ILE A 467 4.83 -22.51 -10.98
CA ILE A 467 4.93 -23.92 -10.67
C ILE A 467 5.36 -24.16 -9.23
N GLU A 468 6.05 -23.19 -8.64
CA GLU A 468 6.43 -23.26 -7.23
C GLU A 468 5.23 -22.89 -6.35
N SER A 469 5.13 -23.56 -5.21
CA SER A 469 4.07 -23.26 -4.25
C SER A 469 4.22 -21.80 -3.76
N MET A 470 3.16 -21.05 -3.81
CA MET A 470 3.12 -19.66 -3.32
C MET A 470 3.09 -19.58 -1.78
N GLY A 471 3.31 -20.69 -1.11
CA GLY A 471 3.34 -20.84 0.34
C GLY A 471 3.86 -22.20 0.77
N ILE A 472 4.09 -22.38 2.05
CA ILE A 472 4.52 -23.63 2.65
C ILE A 472 3.27 -24.42 3.06
N ALA A 473 3.21 -25.71 2.66
CA ALA A 473 2.10 -26.57 3.05
C ALA A 473 1.94 -26.63 4.56
N GLY A 474 0.73 -26.34 5.02
CA GLY A 474 0.41 -26.31 6.44
C GLY A 474 0.54 -24.93 7.10
N ASP A 475 1.03 -23.92 6.39
CA ASP A 475 0.96 -22.52 6.80
C ASP A 475 -0.48 -22.00 6.84
N THR A 476 -0.67 -20.81 7.35
CA THR A 476 -1.97 -20.14 7.38
C THR A 476 -1.82 -18.65 7.11
N ALA A 477 -2.87 -18.04 6.59
CA ALA A 477 -2.98 -16.61 6.37
C ALA A 477 -4.40 -16.14 6.66
N LEU A 478 -4.60 -14.83 6.76
CA LEU A 478 -5.89 -14.26 7.13
C LEU A 478 -7.03 -14.75 6.23
N GLU A 479 -6.89 -14.65 4.92
CA GLU A 479 -7.95 -15.00 3.98
C GLU A 479 -8.26 -16.50 3.96
N ILE A 480 -7.24 -17.35 4.15
CA ILE A 480 -7.41 -18.80 4.29
C ILE A 480 -8.33 -19.15 5.45
N ILE A 481 -8.30 -18.33 6.50
CA ILE A 481 -9.17 -18.49 7.68
C ILE A 481 -10.53 -17.84 7.43
N MET A 482 -10.57 -16.65 6.83
CA MET A 482 -11.81 -15.84 6.76
C MET A 482 -12.84 -16.41 5.80
N LEU A 483 -12.44 -16.93 4.64
CA LEU A 483 -13.40 -17.50 3.67
C LEU A 483 -14.20 -18.67 4.26
N PRO A 484 -13.60 -19.76 4.77
CA PRO A 484 -14.36 -20.84 5.37
C PRO A 484 -15.09 -20.39 6.65
N THR A 485 -14.58 -19.42 7.38
CA THR A 485 -15.25 -18.86 8.56
C THR A 485 -16.55 -18.16 8.21
N LEU A 486 -16.55 -17.37 7.13
CA LEU A 486 -17.78 -16.69 6.67
C LEU A 486 -18.81 -17.69 6.19
N GLU A 487 -18.41 -18.74 5.46
CA GLU A 487 -19.29 -19.83 5.06
C GLU A 487 -19.88 -20.56 6.28
N LEU A 488 -19.09 -20.86 7.30
CA LEU A 488 -19.57 -21.49 8.53
C LEU A 488 -20.58 -20.61 9.29
N LEU A 489 -20.36 -19.29 9.34
CA LEU A 489 -21.32 -18.34 9.91
C LEU A 489 -22.65 -18.40 9.14
N ASP A 490 -22.60 -18.32 7.81
CA ASP A 490 -23.78 -18.36 6.93
C ASP A 490 -24.55 -19.67 7.09
N ILE A 491 -23.84 -20.81 7.06
CA ILE A 491 -24.43 -22.14 7.22
C ILE A 491 -25.10 -22.26 8.61
N GLY A 492 -24.38 -21.83 9.65
CA GLY A 492 -24.91 -21.89 11.02
C GLY A 492 -26.15 -21.05 11.20
N GLN A 493 -26.22 -19.86 10.61
CA GLN A 493 -27.40 -19.01 10.65
C GLN A 493 -28.56 -19.60 9.85
N LYS A 494 -28.33 -20.10 8.64
CA LYS A 494 -29.38 -20.68 7.77
C LYS A 494 -29.90 -21.99 8.30
N THR A 495 -29.09 -22.85 8.88
CA THR A 495 -29.48 -24.18 9.35
C THR A 495 -29.91 -24.21 10.80
N GLY A 496 -29.48 -23.24 11.62
CA GLY A 496 -29.70 -23.22 13.08
C GLY A 496 -28.74 -24.14 13.86
N GLU A 497 -27.69 -24.69 13.22
CA GLU A 497 -26.77 -25.63 13.84
C GLU A 497 -25.59 -24.89 14.48
N SER A 498 -25.54 -24.84 15.83
CA SER A 498 -24.54 -24.08 16.60
C SER A 498 -23.09 -24.54 16.38
N ARG A 499 -22.88 -25.80 16.02
CA ARG A 499 -21.54 -26.36 15.77
C ARG A 499 -20.78 -25.59 14.69
N PHE A 500 -21.45 -25.02 13.69
CA PHE A 500 -20.84 -24.22 12.66
C PHE A 500 -20.45 -22.82 13.15
N THR A 501 -21.34 -22.16 13.88
CA THR A 501 -21.02 -20.85 14.47
C THR A 501 -19.95 -20.95 15.56
N GLU A 502 -19.93 -22.04 16.34
CA GLU A 502 -18.87 -22.31 17.33
C GLU A 502 -17.51 -22.51 16.65
N ALA A 503 -17.48 -23.24 15.54
CA ALA A 503 -16.26 -23.43 14.74
C ALA A 503 -15.79 -22.10 14.13
N ALA A 504 -16.70 -21.30 13.58
CA ALA A 504 -16.38 -19.97 13.08
C ALA A 504 -15.83 -19.06 14.18
N LYS A 505 -16.45 -19.06 15.38
CA LYS A 505 -15.94 -18.31 16.53
C LYS A 505 -14.51 -18.69 16.87
N LYS A 506 -14.21 -19.96 16.84
CA LYS A 506 -12.85 -20.46 17.16
C LYS A 506 -11.81 -20.00 16.14
N ALA A 507 -12.16 -19.95 14.85
CA ALA A 507 -11.31 -19.42 13.79
C ALA A 507 -11.06 -17.91 13.94
N LEU A 508 -12.11 -17.15 14.27
CA LEU A 508 -12.02 -15.72 14.53
C LEU A 508 -11.16 -15.41 15.76
N ASP A 509 -11.35 -16.15 16.85
CA ASP A 509 -10.53 -15.99 18.05
C ASP A 509 -9.06 -16.33 17.80
N TYR A 510 -8.78 -17.32 16.95
CA TYR A 510 -7.40 -17.63 16.51
C TYR A 510 -6.79 -16.46 15.76
N SER A 511 -7.50 -15.81 14.84
CA SER A 511 -6.95 -14.79 13.97
C SER A 511 -6.93 -13.36 14.55
N LEU A 512 -7.34 -13.17 15.82
CA LEU A 512 -7.35 -11.85 16.47
C LEU A 512 -5.98 -11.16 16.52
N TYR A 513 -4.89 -11.93 16.58
CA TYR A 513 -3.53 -11.37 16.65
C TYR A 513 -3.02 -10.87 15.29
N MET A 514 -3.64 -11.29 14.18
CA MET A 514 -3.19 -10.88 12.85
C MET A 514 -3.41 -9.39 12.63
N THR A 515 -2.45 -8.74 11.99
CA THR A 515 -2.44 -7.28 11.77
C THR A 515 -2.31 -6.89 10.31
N ARG A 516 -1.78 -7.78 9.44
CA ARG A 516 -1.66 -7.58 8.00
C ARG A 516 -2.74 -8.38 7.28
N PRO A 517 -3.42 -7.82 6.25
CA PRO A 517 -4.44 -8.54 5.47
C PRO A 517 -3.79 -9.50 4.47
N GLU A 518 -3.39 -10.66 4.94
CA GLU A 518 -2.65 -11.65 4.15
C GLU A 518 -3.56 -12.49 3.26
N ALA A 519 -3.18 -12.63 1.99
CA ALA A 519 -3.94 -13.38 1.00
C ALA A 519 -3.88 -14.89 1.22
N GLY A 520 -5.02 -15.54 0.89
CA GLY A 520 -5.06 -16.94 0.53
C GLY A 520 -5.21 -17.13 -0.97
N ASP A 521 -5.16 -16.04 -1.70
CA ASP A 521 -5.28 -16.01 -3.15
C ASP A 521 -4.05 -16.64 -3.81
N TYR A 522 -4.31 -17.34 -4.89
CA TYR A 522 -3.34 -18.20 -5.53
C TYR A 522 -2.90 -17.71 -6.91
N TRP A 523 -3.33 -16.52 -7.29
CA TRP A 523 -3.07 -16.06 -8.64
C TRP A 523 -1.60 -15.71 -8.82
N GLU A 524 -1.08 -14.77 -8.06
CA GLU A 524 0.20 -14.16 -8.38
C GLU A 524 0.97 -13.71 -7.16
N THR A 525 0.42 -13.99 -5.98
CA THR A 525 0.97 -13.51 -4.72
C THR A 525 1.22 -14.63 -3.72
N PRO A 526 2.28 -14.53 -2.94
CA PRO A 526 2.51 -15.42 -1.81
C PRO A 526 1.40 -15.29 -0.77
N ILE A 527 1.16 -16.35 -0.01
CA ILE A 527 0.08 -16.38 0.99
C ILE A 527 0.23 -15.32 2.09
N HIS A 528 1.44 -14.85 2.34
CA HIS A 528 1.70 -13.79 3.32
C HIS A 528 1.72 -12.38 2.70
N ALA A 529 1.43 -12.27 1.41
CA ALA A 529 1.35 -10.97 0.76
C ALA A 529 0.11 -10.20 1.23
N ALA A 530 0.28 -8.90 1.47
CA ALA A 530 -0.85 -8.03 1.76
C ALA A 530 -1.77 -7.92 0.54
N ASN A 531 -3.07 -8.14 0.75
CA ASN A 531 -4.08 -8.25 -0.32
C ASN A 531 -5.37 -7.52 0.06
N LEU A 532 -5.98 -6.87 -0.93
CA LEU A 532 -7.19 -6.07 -0.76
C LEU A 532 -8.41 -6.95 -0.41
N LEU A 533 -8.61 -8.08 -1.09
CA LEU A 533 -9.74 -8.96 -0.82
C LEU A 533 -9.67 -9.55 0.59
N ALA A 534 -8.47 -9.89 1.08
CA ALA A 534 -8.28 -10.35 2.45
C ALA A 534 -8.75 -9.31 3.48
N SER A 535 -8.49 -8.02 3.22
CA SER A 535 -9.04 -6.91 4.04
C SER A 535 -10.56 -6.94 4.09
N GLY A 536 -11.18 -7.02 2.91
CA GLY A 536 -12.65 -7.00 2.77
C GLY A 536 -13.33 -8.21 3.38
N HIS A 537 -12.86 -9.41 3.05
CA HIS A 537 -13.41 -10.66 3.61
C HIS A 537 -13.29 -10.72 5.13
N ALA A 538 -12.15 -10.28 5.67
CA ALA A 538 -11.97 -10.20 7.12
C ALA A 538 -12.91 -9.17 7.76
N ALA A 539 -13.06 -7.99 7.17
CA ALA A 539 -13.97 -6.97 7.67
C ALA A 539 -15.42 -7.50 7.74
N ILE A 540 -15.88 -8.16 6.67
CA ILE A 540 -17.23 -8.75 6.60
C ILE A 540 -17.38 -9.89 7.63
N ALA A 541 -16.43 -10.82 7.69
CA ALA A 541 -16.50 -11.98 8.58
C ALA A 541 -16.54 -11.57 10.05
N TYR A 542 -15.71 -10.62 10.46
CA TYR A 542 -15.70 -10.10 11.83
C TYR A 542 -16.99 -9.30 12.17
N TYR A 543 -17.55 -8.57 11.20
CA TYR A 543 -18.82 -7.88 11.44
C TYR A 543 -20.00 -8.86 11.57
N GLU A 544 -20.06 -9.88 10.73
CA GLU A 544 -21.07 -10.96 10.87
C GLU A 544 -20.92 -11.68 12.22
N ALA A 545 -19.67 -11.92 12.66
CA ALA A 545 -19.43 -12.47 13.98
C ALA A 545 -19.93 -11.54 15.10
N TYR A 546 -19.73 -10.23 14.98
CA TYR A 546 -20.29 -9.26 15.92
C TYR A 546 -21.82 -9.34 15.96
N ARG A 547 -22.50 -9.48 14.81
CA ARG A 547 -23.95 -9.62 14.72
C ARG A 547 -24.44 -10.93 15.40
N VAL A 548 -23.67 -12.01 15.28
CA VAL A 548 -24.01 -13.32 15.84
C VAL A 548 -23.73 -13.41 17.33
N PHE A 549 -22.57 -12.92 17.78
CA PHE A 549 -22.08 -13.14 19.15
C PHE A 549 -22.20 -11.90 20.05
N GLY A 550 -22.34 -10.69 19.50
CA GLY A 550 -22.42 -9.44 20.26
C GLY A 550 -21.14 -9.03 20.97
N GLU A 551 -19.98 -9.64 20.62
CA GLU A 551 -18.69 -9.36 21.27
C GLU A 551 -18.00 -8.17 20.63
N GLN A 552 -17.75 -7.11 21.40
CA GLN A 552 -17.16 -5.84 20.92
C GLN A 552 -15.82 -6.01 20.21
N LYS A 553 -14.99 -6.96 20.61
CA LYS A 553 -13.69 -7.26 19.98
C LYS A 553 -13.83 -7.57 18.48
N TYR A 554 -14.96 -8.17 18.06
CA TYR A 554 -15.21 -8.47 16.65
C TYR A 554 -15.59 -7.22 15.85
N LEU A 555 -16.36 -6.31 16.45
CA LEU A 555 -16.64 -5.02 15.82
C LEU A 555 -15.36 -4.20 15.63
N GLU A 556 -14.55 -4.12 16.69
CA GLU A 556 -13.26 -3.40 16.62
C GLU A 556 -12.33 -3.99 15.55
N LYS A 557 -12.27 -5.33 15.46
CA LYS A 557 -11.46 -6.00 14.45
C LYS A 557 -12.01 -5.85 13.03
N SER A 558 -13.34 -5.82 12.89
CA SER A 558 -14.01 -5.52 11.61
C SER A 558 -13.66 -4.12 11.10
N ILE A 559 -13.77 -3.12 11.97
CA ILE A 559 -13.38 -1.73 11.67
C ILE A 559 -11.89 -1.65 11.30
N TYR A 560 -11.03 -2.34 12.05
CA TYR A 560 -9.62 -2.41 11.72
C TYR A 560 -9.38 -2.92 10.29
N TRP A 561 -10.03 -4.04 9.93
CA TRP A 561 -9.82 -4.66 8.62
C TRP A 561 -10.36 -3.83 7.46
N ILE A 562 -11.52 -3.18 7.60
CA ILE A 562 -11.99 -2.30 6.51
C ILE A 562 -11.06 -1.11 6.31
N ARG A 563 -10.46 -0.58 7.37
CA ARG A 563 -9.48 0.51 7.30
C ARG A 563 -8.18 0.11 6.61
N THR A 564 -7.82 -1.17 6.60
CA THR A 564 -6.63 -1.64 5.87
C THR A 564 -6.75 -1.49 4.35
N LEU A 565 -7.96 -1.33 3.79
CA LEU A 565 -8.17 -1.01 2.38
C LEU A 565 -7.49 0.29 1.94
N LEU A 566 -7.26 1.21 2.88
CA LEU A 566 -6.61 2.50 2.59
C LEU A 566 -5.22 2.31 1.99
N ALA A 567 -4.47 1.27 2.40
CA ALA A 567 -3.15 0.97 1.87
C ALA A 567 -3.14 0.65 0.36
N PHE A 568 -4.28 0.22 -0.18
CA PHE A 568 -4.42 -0.22 -1.57
C PHE A 568 -5.06 0.82 -2.49
N THR A 569 -5.50 1.97 -1.95
CA THR A 569 -6.32 2.96 -2.65
C THR A 569 -5.56 4.25 -2.89
N HIS A 570 -5.53 4.73 -4.13
CA HIS A 570 -4.91 6.01 -4.47
C HIS A 570 -5.73 7.20 -3.94
N PHE A 571 -5.12 7.99 -3.06
CA PHE A 571 -5.68 9.24 -2.54
C PHE A 571 -4.95 10.49 -3.04
N TRP A 572 -4.10 10.32 -4.03
CA TRP A 572 -3.47 11.38 -4.78
C TRP A 572 -3.34 10.96 -6.24
N GLU A 573 -3.07 11.93 -7.10
CA GLU A 573 -2.79 11.64 -8.51
C GLU A 573 -1.73 12.61 -9.07
N PRO A 574 -0.89 12.15 -10.00
CA PRO A 574 -0.04 13.04 -10.77
C PRO A 574 -0.88 13.99 -11.61
N LYS A 575 -0.41 15.22 -11.84
CA LYS A 575 -1.17 16.30 -12.52
C LYS A 575 -1.82 15.94 -13.86
N GLN A 576 -1.42 14.87 -14.48
CA GLN A 576 -1.91 14.48 -15.81
C GLN A 576 -2.37 13.02 -15.88
N VAL A 577 -2.47 12.34 -14.75
CA VAL A 577 -2.87 10.93 -14.67
C VAL A 577 -4.02 10.79 -13.69
N PRO A 578 -5.22 10.49 -14.17
CA PRO A 578 -6.38 10.31 -13.30
C PRO A 578 -6.26 8.99 -12.53
N MET A 579 -5.83 9.05 -11.30
CA MET A 579 -5.60 7.88 -10.44
C MET A 579 -6.40 7.90 -9.14
N ILE A 580 -7.02 9.01 -8.76
CA ILE A 580 -7.79 9.12 -7.51
C ILE A 580 -8.80 7.97 -7.40
N TYR A 581 -8.81 7.28 -6.26
CA TYR A 581 -9.62 6.10 -5.94
C TYR A 581 -9.37 4.87 -6.81
N ASN A 582 -8.35 4.86 -7.67
CA ASN A 582 -7.92 3.60 -8.26
C ASN A 582 -7.37 2.68 -7.16
N THR A 583 -7.66 1.40 -7.26
CA THR A 583 -7.19 0.41 -6.27
C THR A 583 -6.22 -0.59 -6.88
N LYS A 584 -5.42 -1.18 -6.02
CA LYS A 584 -4.50 -2.28 -6.34
C LYS A 584 -4.94 -3.53 -5.60
N PRO A 585 -4.85 -4.70 -6.20
CA PRO A 585 -5.19 -5.96 -5.53
C PRO A 585 -4.16 -6.31 -4.45
N VAL A 586 -2.89 -5.97 -4.71
CA VAL A 586 -1.73 -6.29 -3.87
C VAL A 586 -0.75 -5.13 -3.83
N LEU A 587 0.17 -5.14 -2.88
CA LEU A 587 1.26 -4.18 -2.81
C LEU A 587 2.39 -4.54 -3.77
N SER A 588 3.12 -3.55 -4.28
CA SER A 588 4.14 -3.77 -5.32
C SER A 588 5.28 -4.69 -4.90
N SER A 589 5.65 -4.71 -3.62
CA SER A 589 6.69 -5.58 -3.08
C SER A 589 6.26 -7.05 -2.99
N SER A 590 4.96 -7.27 -2.88
CA SER A 590 4.37 -8.61 -2.76
C SER A 590 4.12 -9.29 -4.11
N ASP A 591 4.18 -8.52 -5.19
CA ASP A 591 4.04 -9.05 -6.54
C ASP A 591 5.39 -9.62 -7.00
N TRP A 592 5.46 -10.92 -7.02
CA TRP A 592 6.70 -11.61 -7.33
C TRP A 592 6.90 -11.90 -8.83
N TYR A 593 5.83 -11.93 -9.60
CA TYR A 593 5.89 -12.27 -11.03
C TYR A 593 5.73 -11.06 -11.95
N PHE A 594 4.67 -10.32 -11.76
CA PHE A 594 4.41 -9.09 -12.46
C PHE A 594 4.74 -7.90 -11.55
N ALA A 595 6.01 -7.74 -11.23
CA ALA A 595 6.49 -6.64 -10.37
C ALA A 595 5.95 -5.26 -10.76
N ASN A 596 5.13 -5.21 -11.80
CA ASN A 596 4.45 -4.07 -12.36
C ASN A 596 2.92 -4.22 -12.38
N TRP A 597 2.36 -5.13 -11.61
CA TRP A 597 0.89 -5.20 -11.38
C TRP A 597 0.31 -3.86 -10.97
N VAL A 598 1.15 -3.05 -10.48
CA VAL A 598 0.90 -1.67 -10.18
C VAL A 598 0.58 -0.80 -11.38
N ARG A 599 0.79 -1.27 -12.58
CA ARG A 599 0.34 -0.62 -13.81
C ARG A 599 -1.17 -0.70 -13.92
N ASP A 600 -1.68 -1.89 -13.61
CA ASP A 600 -3.07 -2.25 -13.82
C ASP A 600 -3.82 -2.01 -12.52
N HIS A 601 -4.66 -0.98 -12.52
CA HIS A 601 -5.55 -0.74 -11.42
C HIS A 601 -6.71 -1.73 -11.50
N VAL A 602 -6.80 -2.59 -10.52
CA VAL A 602 -7.82 -3.63 -10.41
C VAL A 602 -8.94 -3.13 -9.52
N GLN A 603 -10.01 -2.62 -10.14
CA GLN A 603 -11.09 -1.97 -9.41
C GLN A 603 -12.19 -2.93 -8.95
N TRP A 604 -12.35 -4.06 -9.62
CA TRP A 604 -13.46 -4.98 -9.35
C TRP A 604 -13.42 -5.59 -7.92
N GLU A 605 -12.23 -5.76 -7.36
CA GLU A 605 -12.09 -6.36 -6.03
C GLU A 605 -12.69 -5.48 -4.94
N VAL A 606 -12.35 -4.20 -4.91
CA VAL A 606 -12.91 -3.27 -3.93
C VAL A 606 -14.42 -3.09 -4.13
N LEU A 607 -14.88 -3.04 -5.38
CA LEU A 607 -16.31 -2.95 -5.68
C LEU A 607 -17.05 -4.20 -5.21
N ARG A 608 -16.44 -5.38 -5.33
CA ARG A 608 -16.99 -6.62 -4.80
C ARG A 608 -17.10 -6.60 -3.28
N VAL A 609 -16.06 -6.17 -2.58
CA VAL A 609 -16.09 -6.01 -1.11
C VAL A 609 -17.30 -5.14 -0.68
N PHE A 610 -17.53 -4.01 -1.35
CA PHE A 610 -18.62 -3.11 -1.00
C PHE A 610 -19.98 -3.63 -1.44
N SER A 611 -20.12 -4.28 -2.59
CA SER A 611 -21.38 -4.89 -3.00
C SER A 611 -21.77 -6.08 -2.12
N GLU A 612 -20.83 -6.95 -1.75
CA GLU A 612 -21.06 -8.04 -0.81
C GLU A 612 -21.43 -7.53 0.58
N SER A 613 -20.78 -6.46 1.05
CA SER A 613 -21.14 -5.80 2.30
C SER A 613 -22.58 -5.30 2.25
N THR A 614 -22.96 -4.58 1.19
CA THR A 614 -24.31 -4.05 1.00
C THR A 614 -25.35 -5.15 0.91
N ALA A 615 -25.09 -6.25 0.18
CA ALA A 615 -25.98 -7.41 0.09
C ALA A 615 -26.26 -8.06 1.46
N ARG A 616 -25.30 -7.98 2.39
CA ARG A 616 -25.44 -8.41 3.79
C ARG A 616 -26.06 -7.35 4.71
N GLY A 617 -26.42 -6.17 4.17
CA GLY A 617 -26.90 -5.03 4.95
C GLY A 617 -25.80 -4.41 5.83
N ILE A 618 -24.56 -4.47 5.39
CA ILE A 618 -23.40 -3.86 6.04
C ILE A 618 -23.07 -2.56 5.28
N TYR A 619 -23.21 -1.43 5.97
CA TYR A 619 -22.88 -0.10 5.46
C TYR A 619 -21.77 0.49 6.32
N TRP A 620 -20.56 0.57 5.78
CA TRP A 620 -19.38 0.96 6.54
C TRP A 620 -19.47 2.36 7.13
N ALA A 621 -20.11 3.29 6.44
CA ALA A 621 -20.39 4.64 6.97
C ALA A 621 -21.31 4.65 8.21
N ASP A 622 -22.09 3.59 8.43
CA ASP A 622 -22.92 3.45 9.62
C ASP A 622 -22.17 2.79 10.79
N ILE A 623 -21.07 2.10 10.51
CA ILE A 623 -20.29 1.28 11.44
C ILE A 623 -19.05 2.05 11.93
N ASP A 624 -18.22 2.49 11.03
CA ASP A 624 -17.03 3.30 11.32
C ASP A 624 -17.34 4.78 11.08
N LYS A 625 -17.50 5.53 12.17
CA LYS A 625 -17.90 6.94 12.14
C LYS A 625 -16.71 7.92 12.05
N GLU A 626 -15.50 7.42 12.10
CA GLU A 626 -14.31 8.26 12.02
C GLU A 626 -13.98 8.61 10.56
N LEU A 627 -14.30 7.73 9.62
CA LEU A 627 -14.02 7.95 8.20
C LEU A 627 -15.32 8.06 7.38
N ASP A 628 -15.31 8.90 6.35
CA ASP A 628 -16.43 9.09 5.43
C ASP A 628 -16.47 7.99 4.35
N TRP A 629 -16.92 6.81 4.74
CA TRP A 629 -17.03 5.66 3.83
C TRP A 629 -18.06 5.85 2.71
N ASP A 630 -18.99 6.78 2.82
CA ASP A 630 -19.89 7.14 1.70
C ASP A 630 -19.09 7.83 0.59
N THR A 631 -18.25 8.81 0.92
CA THR A 631 -17.33 9.44 -0.03
C THR A 631 -16.33 8.43 -0.61
N TYR A 632 -15.82 7.50 0.20
CA TYR A 632 -14.92 6.44 -0.29
C TYR A 632 -15.63 5.53 -1.31
N GLN A 633 -16.85 5.03 -1.00
CA GLN A 633 -17.61 4.16 -1.91
C GLN A 633 -18.00 4.89 -3.20
N GLU A 634 -18.34 6.17 -3.12
CA GLU A 634 -18.56 7.00 -4.29
C GLU A 634 -17.26 7.13 -5.12
N GLY A 635 -16.13 7.36 -4.47
CA GLY A 635 -14.83 7.50 -5.12
C GLY A 635 -14.41 6.27 -5.93
N ILE A 636 -14.50 5.08 -5.34
CA ILE A 636 -14.17 3.83 -6.06
C ILE A 636 -15.14 3.55 -7.20
N THR A 637 -16.41 3.98 -7.06
CA THR A 637 -17.42 3.86 -8.11
C THR A 637 -17.14 4.82 -9.27
N VAL A 638 -16.81 6.06 -8.97
CA VAL A 638 -16.40 7.06 -9.99
C VAL A 638 -15.14 6.59 -10.70
N ALA A 639 -14.16 6.06 -9.96
CA ALA A 639 -12.91 5.55 -10.52
C ALA A 639 -13.15 4.44 -11.55
N VAL A 640 -13.98 3.45 -11.25
CA VAL A 640 -14.27 2.39 -12.22
C VAL A 640 -14.98 2.92 -13.46
N ILE A 641 -15.94 3.84 -13.29
CA ILE A 641 -16.65 4.44 -14.43
C ILE A 641 -15.68 5.22 -15.33
N ARG A 642 -14.70 5.89 -14.78
CA ARG A 642 -13.62 6.57 -15.51
C ARG A 642 -12.90 5.63 -16.46
N TRP A 643 -12.65 4.40 -16.03
CA TRP A 643 -11.91 3.38 -16.78
C TRP A 643 -12.78 2.44 -17.61
N MET A 644 -14.13 2.53 -17.50
CA MET A 644 -15.02 1.78 -18.38
C MET A 644 -14.83 2.18 -19.85
N VAL A 645 -14.81 1.20 -20.73
CA VAL A 645 -14.54 1.41 -22.15
C VAL A 645 -15.81 1.24 -22.96
N ASP A 646 -16.09 2.18 -23.83
CA ASP A 646 -17.13 2.10 -24.87
C ASP A 646 -16.49 2.04 -26.26
N HIS A 647 -16.67 0.92 -26.96
CA HIS A 647 -16.07 0.69 -28.27
C HIS A 647 -16.58 1.63 -29.40
N LYS A 648 -17.66 2.34 -29.17
CA LYS A 648 -18.20 3.32 -30.13
C LYS A 648 -17.62 4.71 -29.90
N GLU A 649 -17.31 5.03 -28.65
CA GLU A 649 -16.79 6.33 -28.24
C GLU A 649 -15.26 6.34 -28.18
N ASP A 650 -14.65 5.17 -27.94
CA ASP A 650 -13.22 5.05 -27.69
C ASP A 650 -12.49 4.41 -28.88
N ASN A 651 -11.34 4.97 -29.21
CA ASN A 651 -10.39 4.32 -30.10
C ASN A 651 -9.56 3.31 -29.31
N TRP A 652 -9.69 2.05 -29.69
CA TRP A 652 -8.86 0.98 -29.12
C TRP A 652 -7.40 1.19 -29.50
N ARG A 653 -6.59 1.39 -28.49
CA ARG A 653 -5.15 1.47 -28.62
C ARG A 653 -4.53 0.25 -27.95
N PRO A 654 -3.25 -0.02 -28.21
CA PRO A 654 -2.53 -0.92 -27.34
C PRO A 654 -2.84 -0.49 -25.91
N HIS A 655 -3.31 -1.44 -25.08
CA HIS A 655 -3.69 -1.19 -23.70
C HIS A 655 -5.10 -0.64 -23.44
N ASN A 656 -5.95 -0.57 -24.48
CA ASN A 656 -7.39 -0.27 -24.34
C ASN A 656 -7.75 1.08 -23.71
N LEU A 657 -6.85 2.05 -23.80
CA LEU A 657 -7.13 3.40 -23.28
C LEU A 657 -8.06 4.18 -24.21
N PRO A 658 -9.01 4.94 -23.67
CA PRO A 658 -9.84 5.85 -24.45
C PRO A 658 -9.00 6.85 -25.25
N SER A 659 -9.44 7.17 -26.46
CA SER A 659 -8.75 8.16 -27.31
C SER A 659 -8.68 9.55 -26.68
N THR A 660 -9.63 9.87 -25.81
CA THR A 660 -9.65 11.11 -25.04
C THR A 660 -8.44 11.26 -24.10
N TRP A 661 -7.77 10.16 -23.80
CA TRP A 661 -6.59 10.13 -22.93
C TRP A 661 -5.28 10.01 -23.69
N GLU A 662 -5.29 10.26 -24.98
CA GLU A 662 -4.10 10.16 -25.83
C GLU A 662 -2.90 10.96 -25.33
N GLY A 663 -3.14 12.10 -24.72
CA GLY A 663 -2.09 12.92 -24.12
C GLY A 663 -1.42 12.32 -22.89
N TYR A 664 -2.00 11.27 -22.32
CA TYR A 664 -1.43 10.53 -21.17
C TYR A 664 -0.55 9.35 -21.59
N LEU A 665 -0.58 8.96 -22.85
CA LEU A 665 0.25 7.89 -23.40
C LEU A 665 1.65 8.41 -23.69
N ASN A 666 2.46 8.51 -22.65
CA ASN A 666 3.86 8.83 -22.78
C ASN A 666 4.64 8.05 -21.72
N GLY A 667 5.58 7.27 -22.12
CA GLY A 667 6.53 6.53 -21.27
C GLY A 667 6.01 6.07 -19.91
N ASP A 668 6.01 6.93 -18.92
CA ASP A 668 5.65 6.60 -17.55
C ASP A 668 4.15 6.31 -17.35
N PHE A 669 3.27 6.79 -18.23
CA PHE A 669 1.82 6.60 -18.16
C PHE A 669 1.32 5.37 -18.90
N ASP A 670 2.10 4.85 -19.83
CA ASP A 670 1.76 3.62 -20.55
C ASP A 670 1.60 2.43 -19.63
N TYR A 671 2.02 2.58 -18.37
CA TYR A 671 1.96 1.55 -17.34
C TYR A 671 0.84 1.73 -16.31
N CYS A 672 0.02 2.77 -16.46
CA CYS A 672 -1.14 3.00 -15.61
C CYS A 672 -2.43 2.61 -16.33
N TYR A 673 -2.49 1.37 -16.82
CA TYR A 673 -3.62 0.91 -17.62
C TYR A 673 -4.87 0.70 -16.79
N PRO A 674 -6.06 0.97 -17.42
CA PRO A 674 -7.29 0.50 -16.83
C PRO A 674 -7.32 -1.02 -16.82
N ASP A 675 -7.90 -1.58 -15.78
CA ASP A 675 -8.27 -2.99 -15.77
C ASP A 675 -9.25 -3.27 -16.90
N THR A 676 -8.87 -4.13 -17.83
CA THR A 676 -9.71 -4.54 -18.96
C THR A 676 -11.02 -5.21 -18.53
N HIS A 677 -11.09 -5.65 -17.28
CA HIS A 677 -12.29 -6.21 -16.68
C HIS A 677 -13.42 -5.19 -16.45
N ASN A 678 -13.10 -3.90 -16.43
CA ASN A 678 -14.08 -2.83 -16.25
C ASN A 678 -14.84 -2.45 -17.54
N SER A 679 -14.56 -3.08 -18.66
CA SER A 679 -15.18 -2.74 -19.92
C SER A 679 -16.64 -3.21 -19.99
N THR A 680 -17.56 -2.38 -20.50
CA THR A 680 -19.00 -2.68 -20.50
C THR A 680 -19.59 -2.98 -21.85
N THR A 681 -19.04 -2.44 -22.93
CA THR A 681 -19.77 -2.41 -24.22
C THR A 681 -18.94 -2.83 -25.43
N GLY A 682 -17.73 -3.16 -25.33
CA GLY A 682 -16.89 -3.50 -26.46
C GLY A 682 -16.40 -4.93 -26.44
N ASN A 683 -15.30 -5.14 -27.12
CA ASN A 683 -14.64 -6.44 -27.16
C ASN A 683 -14.10 -6.87 -25.79
N TYR A 684 -14.12 -5.98 -24.81
CA TYR A 684 -13.61 -6.24 -23.47
C TYR A 684 -14.70 -6.13 -22.38
N GLY A 685 -15.94 -5.80 -22.77
CA GLY A 685 -17.04 -5.70 -21.81
C GLY A 685 -17.28 -6.98 -21.05
N GLY A 686 -17.02 -6.98 -19.75
CA GLY A 686 -17.18 -8.16 -18.91
C GLY A 686 -16.33 -9.34 -19.35
N MET A 687 -15.11 -9.09 -19.82
CA MET A 687 -14.26 -10.12 -20.42
C MET A 687 -13.95 -11.27 -19.47
N PHE A 688 -13.62 -10.96 -18.24
CA PHE A 688 -13.36 -11.94 -17.18
C PHE A 688 -14.37 -11.81 -16.04
N ILE A 689 -14.83 -10.59 -15.76
CA ILE A 689 -15.68 -10.27 -14.63
C ILE A 689 -16.88 -9.48 -15.12
N PRO A 690 -18.12 -9.92 -14.85
CA PRO A 690 -19.32 -9.17 -15.20
C PRO A 690 -19.35 -7.81 -14.51
N PRO A 691 -19.92 -6.77 -15.12
CA PRO A 691 -20.01 -5.43 -14.53
C PRO A 691 -21.08 -5.28 -13.42
N ASP A 692 -21.63 -6.37 -12.91
CA ASP A 692 -22.62 -6.39 -11.86
C ASP A 692 -22.19 -5.65 -10.58
N PRO A 693 -21.00 -5.85 -10.03
CA PRO A 693 -20.54 -5.09 -8.87
C PRO A 693 -20.48 -3.57 -9.11
N ILE A 694 -20.27 -3.12 -10.34
CA ILE A 694 -20.32 -1.70 -10.68
C ILE A 694 -21.74 -1.18 -10.51
N ALA A 695 -22.72 -1.88 -11.09
CA ALA A 695 -24.14 -1.50 -11.00
C ALA A 695 -24.64 -1.49 -9.54
N LEU A 696 -24.26 -2.48 -8.72
CA LEU A 696 -24.63 -2.56 -7.31
C LEU A 696 -24.08 -1.39 -6.50
N ASN A 697 -22.82 -1.02 -6.74
CA ASN A 697 -22.22 0.15 -6.08
C ASN A 697 -22.86 1.46 -6.55
N ILE A 698 -23.20 1.59 -7.84
CA ILE A 698 -23.94 2.77 -8.34
C ILE A 698 -25.28 2.90 -7.59
N TYR A 699 -26.03 1.80 -7.46
CA TYR A 699 -27.28 1.84 -6.72
C TYR A 699 -27.10 2.23 -5.25
N THR A 700 -26.07 1.73 -4.60
CA THR A 700 -25.77 2.10 -3.21
C THR A 700 -25.47 3.59 -3.09
N VAL A 701 -24.64 4.14 -3.99
CA VAL A 701 -24.32 5.58 -4.03
C VAL A 701 -25.58 6.42 -4.25
N LEU A 702 -26.44 6.05 -5.21
CA LEU A 702 -27.70 6.76 -5.46
C LEU A 702 -28.64 6.72 -4.27
N ASP A 703 -28.77 5.57 -3.61
CA ASP A 703 -29.61 5.41 -2.41
C ASP A 703 -29.10 6.26 -1.24
N ARG A 704 -27.78 6.36 -1.07
CA ARG A 704 -27.16 7.19 -0.01
C ARG A 704 -27.30 8.68 -0.29
N ARG A 705 -27.12 9.11 -1.54
CA ARG A 705 -27.34 10.51 -1.96
C ARG A 705 -28.82 10.96 -1.79
N SER A 706 -29.76 10.05 -1.79
CA SER A 706 -31.20 10.34 -1.66
C SER A 706 -31.67 10.48 -0.22
N LYS A 707 -30.85 10.08 0.74
CA LYS A 707 -31.12 10.18 2.18
C LYS A 707 -30.62 11.51 2.75
#